data_42c6692031db0813748855d89b632fb1
#
_entry.id   42c6692031db0813748855d89b632fb1
#
_cell.length_a   1.000
_cell.length_b   1.000
_cell.length_c   1.000
_cell.angle_alpha   90.00
_cell.angle_beta   90.00
_cell.angle_gamma   90.00
#
_symmetry.space_group_name_H-M   'P 1'
#
loop_
_entity.id
_entity.type
_entity.pdbx_description
1 polymer ?
#
loop_
_entity_poly.entity_id
_entity_poly.type
_entity_poly.pdbx_seq_one_letter_code
_entity_poly.pdbx_strand_id
1 'polypeptide(L)'
;MGATPYADGGVTGVTFRVWSPNATNIAVRGSFNGWDSTAMTEQGTTDLWSVDVPGVTNRSEYKYMINGVHWWKDPRSRQVTTSGYNASGANSIVYFPSAFNWLGDTRLPVNSSNLVIYEMHVGSFYDPTPGSGGPGKFTNAVAKLDHLAALGINAVELLPIAEFPTDNSWGYNPADIYAVENNGYGGPDGLKTFVREAHARGIRVLLDVVHNHYGPSDLELYGFDVGSASRSYFYTNASICCTPWGDRPNYANTNVRSFISDNFKMWLDEYHVDGFRWDAVGAMRGYDAGGGNYVTIPEAGTLIQSINSTIIDSNAISIAEDDSSGMGFDGEWAHGFGGTLINEIVKTTDASRDMNALSGAMTGSGFFRVLFAETHDLVGDLNGVGNQRLPKRIDSANPGSYAARKRSMLAAAAMLTSPGVPMLFMGQEMLEDVQFSSSYPLDWTHATTYSAVTNFFRDMIYLRRNLDGVSAGLTGPSMTWHVQRNDAPWKLLAFHRYGATANDQVMVVMNFTSNAIPEFIINSWPASGAWYVNLNSDWTKYGSDFGNYGSSLVNVTGSSGAIAIGPYSVLVLSRQALPGLDSDGDGLLNGWEQTYFGSPVAGVATADSDGDGANNLHEQAANTAPNSAASILKFTNIQHTGANVALQWTGGQSVKQLIQYATTLSGPWTAIFTNNPPTAITNSLIVSNVVSSPRYYRVQIAP
;
A
#
# COMPACT_ATOMS: atom_id res chain seq x y z
N MET A 1 -26.58 17.58 10.02
CA MET A 1 -26.77 18.52 8.90
C MET A 1 -26.85 17.70 7.61
N GLY A 2 -27.45 18.27 6.55
CA GLY A 2 -27.77 17.53 5.35
C GLY A 2 -29.06 16.72 5.48
N ALA A 3 -29.29 15.78 4.58
CA ALA A 3 -30.43 14.86 4.60
C ALA A 3 -30.15 13.69 5.55
N THR A 4 -30.82 13.70 6.71
CA THR A 4 -30.60 12.70 7.77
C THR A 4 -31.85 11.84 7.94
N PRO A 5 -31.78 10.50 7.73
CA PRO A 5 -32.94 9.63 7.94
C PRO A 5 -33.31 9.56 9.42
N TYR A 6 -34.59 9.45 9.69
CA TYR A 6 -35.15 9.24 11.04
C TYR A 6 -36.20 8.14 11.08
N ALA A 7 -36.38 7.56 12.27
CA ALA A 7 -37.51 6.69 12.62
C ALA A 7 -37.96 7.09 14.01
N ASP A 8 -39.15 7.70 14.13
CA ASP A 8 -39.70 8.17 15.37
C ASP A 8 -41.21 7.86 15.44
N GLY A 9 -41.69 7.32 16.56
CA GLY A 9 -43.10 6.99 16.79
C GLY A 9 -43.74 6.10 15.71
N GLY A 10 -42.95 5.30 14.98
CA GLY A 10 -43.41 4.46 13.87
C GLY A 10 -43.49 5.20 12.52
N VAL A 11 -43.09 6.45 12.45
CA VAL A 11 -42.96 7.24 11.23
C VAL A 11 -41.52 7.26 10.79
N THR A 12 -41.28 6.93 9.53
CA THR A 12 -39.95 7.04 8.90
C THR A 12 -39.93 8.21 7.92
N GLY A 13 -38.79 8.88 7.79
CA GLY A 13 -38.61 10.01 6.89
C GLY A 13 -37.18 10.54 6.87
N VAL A 14 -37.04 11.76 6.42
CA VAL A 14 -35.74 12.46 6.35
C VAL A 14 -35.87 13.88 6.92
N THR A 15 -34.99 14.23 7.85
CA THR A 15 -34.75 15.61 8.26
C THR A 15 -33.79 16.25 7.30
N PHE A 16 -34.23 17.27 6.58
CA PHE A 16 -33.36 18.12 5.76
C PHE A 16 -32.94 19.32 6.61
N ARG A 17 -31.61 19.57 6.67
CA ARG A 17 -31.06 20.67 7.46
C ARG A 17 -29.88 21.32 6.75
N VAL A 18 -29.92 22.65 6.59
CA VAL A 18 -28.90 23.41 5.87
C VAL A 18 -28.60 24.73 6.56
N TRP A 19 -27.36 25.20 6.46
CA TRP A 19 -26.92 26.54 6.87
C TRP A 19 -26.96 27.49 5.67
N SER A 20 -27.69 28.59 5.78
CA SER A 20 -27.85 29.60 4.72
C SER A 20 -28.09 30.98 5.36
N PRO A 21 -27.01 31.77 5.59
CA PRO A 21 -27.08 32.99 6.42
C PRO A 21 -27.76 34.16 5.77
N ASN A 22 -27.95 34.18 4.46
CA ASN A 22 -28.60 35.28 3.76
C ASN A 22 -30.00 34.89 3.21
N ALA A 23 -30.49 33.73 3.54
CA ALA A 23 -31.81 33.26 3.12
C ALA A 23 -32.92 33.97 3.92
N THR A 24 -34.00 34.31 3.26
CA THR A 24 -35.25 34.76 3.90
C THR A 24 -36.33 33.72 3.88
N ASN A 25 -36.21 32.72 3.02
CA ASN A 25 -37.02 31.51 2.99
C ASN A 25 -36.24 30.39 2.24
N ILE A 26 -36.48 29.16 2.70
CA ILE A 26 -35.94 27.95 2.04
C ILE A 26 -37.06 26.94 1.90
N ALA A 27 -37.08 26.23 0.78
CA ALA A 27 -37.89 25.02 0.61
C ALA A 27 -37.02 23.86 0.13
N VAL A 28 -37.29 22.64 0.60
CA VAL A 28 -36.79 21.43 -0.01
C VAL A 28 -37.74 20.94 -1.09
N ARG A 29 -37.22 20.56 -2.24
CA ARG A 29 -37.98 20.00 -3.36
C ARG A 29 -37.30 18.72 -3.82
N GLY A 30 -38.07 17.71 -4.18
CA GLY A 30 -37.48 16.45 -4.60
C GLY A 30 -38.50 15.49 -5.23
N SER A 31 -38.00 14.34 -5.65
CA SER A 31 -38.80 13.29 -6.25
C SER A 31 -39.94 12.76 -5.31
N PHE A 32 -39.72 12.91 -4.00
CA PHE A 32 -40.67 12.49 -2.95
C PHE A 32 -41.92 13.38 -2.83
N ASN A 33 -41.88 14.59 -3.34
CA ASN A 33 -43.04 15.51 -3.29
C ASN A 33 -43.39 16.07 -4.70
N GLY A 34 -42.98 15.37 -5.78
CA GLY A 34 -43.22 15.82 -7.16
C GLY A 34 -42.50 17.14 -7.52
N TRP A 35 -41.44 17.46 -6.81
CA TRP A 35 -40.69 18.73 -6.92
C TRP A 35 -41.49 19.97 -6.48
N ASP A 36 -42.57 19.78 -5.73
CA ASP A 36 -43.29 20.86 -5.07
C ASP A 36 -42.48 21.36 -3.84
N SER A 37 -42.80 22.56 -3.37
CA SER A 37 -42.13 23.18 -2.24
C SER A 37 -42.60 22.62 -0.91
N THR A 38 -41.66 22.05 -0.13
CA THR A 38 -41.87 21.83 1.30
C THR A 38 -41.05 22.88 2.07
N ALA A 39 -41.73 23.82 2.73
CA ALA A 39 -41.09 24.94 3.40
C ALA A 39 -40.24 24.45 4.59
N MET A 40 -39.07 25.04 4.76
CA MET A 40 -38.18 24.82 5.90
C MET A 40 -38.34 25.96 6.91
N THR A 41 -38.07 25.66 8.18
CA THR A 41 -38.16 26.62 9.28
C THR A 41 -36.78 26.93 9.80
N GLU A 42 -36.47 28.21 9.99
CA GLU A 42 -35.24 28.65 10.62
C GLU A 42 -35.22 28.27 12.10
N GLN A 43 -34.10 27.78 12.59
CA GLN A 43 -33.90 27.37 13.97
C GLN A 43 -33.47 28.56 14.85
N GLY A 44 -34.41 29.33 15.32
CA GLY A 44 -34.16 30.56 16.06
C GLY A 44 -33.54 31.65 15.17
N THR A 45 -32.36 32.15 15.51
CA THR A 45 -31.58 33.14 14.77
C THR A 45 -30.20 32.58 14.42
N THR A 46 -30.14 31.34 13.99
CA THR A 46 -28.88 30.61 13.79
C THR A 46 -28.53 30.44 12.32
N ASP A 47 -29.35 30.95 11.40
CA ASP A 47 -29.23 30.74 9.95
C ASP A 47 -29.31 29.25 9.56
N LEU A 48 -29.73 28.39 10.48
CA LEU A 48 -29.93 26.96 10.26
C LEU A 48 -31.38 26.71 9.94
N TRP A 49 -31.64 26.15 8.80
CA TRP A 49 -32.99 25.82 8.29
C TRP A 49 -33.23 24.32 8.34
N SER A 50 -34.41 23.88 8.78
CA SER A 50 -34.73 22.46 8.80
C SER A 50 -36.21 22.17 8.56
N VAL A 51 -36.47 20.94 8.09
CA VAL A 51 -37.81 20.36 7.98
C VAL A 51 -37.74 18.84 8.05
N ASP A 52 -38.69 18.22 8.73
CA ASP A 52 -38.92 16.78 8.71
C ASP A 52 -39.91 16.43 7.62
N VAL A 53 -39.50 15.54 6.70
CA VAL A 53 -40.36 15.11 5.59
C VAL A 53 -40.61 13.60 5.73
N PRO A 54 -41.81 13.17 6.12
CA PRO A 54 -42.15 11.76 6.23
C PRO A 54 -42.21 11.08 4.86
N GLY A 55 -41.91 9.78 4.82
CA GLY A 55 -42.06 8.94 3.63
C GLY A 55 -40.94 9.10 2.60
N VAL A 56 -39.94 9.95 2.83
CA VAL A 56 -38.78 10.05 1.97
C VAL A 56 -37.94 8.78 2.07
N THR A 57 -37.56 8.22 0.93
CA THR A 57 -36.80 6.96 0.83
C THR A 57 -35.36 7.18 0.41
N ASN A 58 -34.53 6.17 0.66
CA ASN A 58 -33.17 6.13 0.15
C ASN A 58 -33.18 6.27 -1.39
N ARG A 59 -32.20 7.02 -1.93
CA ARG A 59 -32.06 7.35 -3.37
C ARG A 59 -33.06 8.37 -3.92
N SER A 60 -33.91 8.99 -3.10
CA SER A 60 -34.73 10.14 -3.53
C SER A 60 -33.83 11.30 -3.95
N GLU A 61 -34.11 11.92 -5.08
CA GLU A 61 -33.40 13.12 -5.55
C GLU A 61 -34.02 14.39 -4.94
N TYR A 62 -33.21 15.40 -4.64
CA TYR A 62 -33.68 16.67 -4.08
C TYR A 62 -32.73 17.85 -4.35
N LYS A 63 -33.26 19.05 -4.15
CA LYS A 63 -32.54 20.32 -4.07
C LYS A 63 -33.17 21.25 -3.05
N TYR A 64 -32.38 22.23 -2.60
CA TYR A 64 -32.93 23.38 -1.88
C TYR A 64 -33.27 24.48 -2.87
N MET A 65 -34.44 25.12 -2.65
CA MET A 65 -34.82 26.33 -3.31
C MET A 65 -34.76 27.48 -2.30
N ILE A 66 -33.81 28.40 -2.51
CA ILE A 66 -33.56 29.54 -1.63
C ILE A 66 -34.18 30.80 -2.23
N ASN A 67 -34.94 31.54 -1.42
CA ASN A 67 -35.61 32.80 -1.78
C ASN A 67 -36.51 32.69 -3.03
N GLY A 68 -36.98 31.47 -3.34
CA GLY A 68 -37.88 31.20 -4.46
C GLY A 68 -37.21 31.23 -5.85
N VAL A 69 -35.90 31.47 -5.93
CA VAL A 69 -35.17 31.69 -7.21
C VAL A 69 -33.92 30.84 -7.36
N HIS A 70 -33.20 30.52 -6.27
CA HIS A 70 -31.92 29.82 -6.35
C HIS A 70 -32.12 28.32 -6.05
N TRP A 71 -31.69 27.48 -6.98
CA TRP A 71 -31.76 26.04 -6.88
C TRP A 71 -30.37 25.47 -6.66
N TRP A 72 -30.12 24.88 -5.47
CA TRP A 72 -28.82 24.38 -5.09
C TRP A 72 -28.86 22.92 -4.64
N LYS A 73 -27.81 22.17 -4.95
CA LYS A 73 -27.53 20.89 -4.27
C LYS A 73 -27.31 21.15 -2.78
N ASP A 74 -27.51 20.12 -1.98
CA ASP A 74 -27.16 20.15 -0.55
C ASP A 74 -25.63 20.09 -0.42
N PRO A 75 -24.96 21.08 0.20
CA PRO A 75 -23.51 21.06 0.42
C PRO A 75 -23.02 19.85 1.22
N ARG A 76 -23.92 19.13 1.91
CA ARG A 76 -23.59 17.95 2.72
C ARG A 76 -24.15 16.64 2.13
N SER A 77 -24.53 16.65 0.86
CA SER A 77 -25.01 15.44 0.18
C SER A 77 -23.92 14.39 0.08
N ARG A 78 -24.22 13.14 0.50
CA ARG A 78 -23.28 11.99 0.39
C ARG A 78 -23.17 11.46 -1.03
N GLN A 79 -24.12 11.85 -1.87
CA GLN A 79 -24.17 11.45 -3.27
C GLN A 79 -24.89 12.51 -4.09
N VAL A 80 -24.41 12.75 -5.29
CA VAL A 80 -25.06 13.61 -6.28
C VAL A 80 -25.27 12.84 -7.58
N THR A 81 -26.19 13.28 -8.43
CA THR A 81 -26.42 12.64 -9.73
C THR A 81 -25.26 12.91 -10.69
N THR A 82 -24.66 14.09 -10.62
CA THR A 82 -23.46 14.52 -11.33
C THR A 82 -22.93 15.79 -10.66
N SER A 83 -21.63 16.06 -10.74
CA SER A 83 -21.11 17.40 -10.56
C SER A 83 -21.64 18.30 -11.69
N GLY A 84 -21.61 19.55 -11.54
CA GLY A 84 -22.03 20.44 -12.61
C GLY A 84 -22.72 21.66 -12.05
N TYR A 85 -22.02 22.80 -12.12
CA TYR A 85 -22.58 24.10 -11.75
C TYR A 85 -23.71 24.46 -12.70
N ASN A 86 -24.94 24.63 -12.14
CA ASN A 86 -26.15 24.85 -12.91
C ASN A 86 -26.48 23.78 -13.98
N ALA A 87 -25.88 22.59 -13.89
CA ALA A 87 -26.22 21.54 -14.83
C ALA A 87 -27.69 21.13 -14.66
N SER A 88 -28.40 21.08 -15.77
CA SER A 88 -29.76 20.54 -15.79
C SER A 88 -29.70 19.07 -15.34
N GLY A 89 -30.35 18.76 -14.22
CA GLY A 89 -30.35 17.40 -13.66
C GLY A 89 -29.30 17.12 -12.59
N ALA A 90 -28.41 18.07 -12.25
CA ALA A 90 -27.51 17.92 -11.09
C ALA A 90 -28.32 18.06 -9.78
N ASN A 91 -28.59 16.93 -9.11
CA ASN A 91 -29.37 16.85 -7.89
C ASN A 91 -28.58 16.19 -6.77
N SER A 92 -28.91 16.53 -5.52
CA SER A 92 -28.52 15.76 -4.36
C SER A 92 -29.34 14.48 -4.29
N ILE A 93 -28.75 13.42 -3.77
CA ILE A 93 -29.39 12.11 -3.56
C ILE A 93 -29.44 11.83 -2.07
N VAL A 94 -30.62 11.52 -1.55
CA VAL A 94 -30.79 11.03 -0.18
C VAL A 94 -30.05 9.70 -0.04
N TYR A 95 -29.11 9.63 0.87
CA TYR A 95 -28.32 8.43 1.15
C TYR A 95 -28.53 7.98 2.60
N PHE A 96 -28.89 6.71 2.79
CA PHE A 96 -29.06 6.11 4.11
C PHE A 96 -27.80 5.32 4.47
N PRO A 97 -26.88 5.86 5.28
CA PRO A 97 -25.62 5.19 5.60
C PRO A 97 -25.78 3.80 6.22
N SER A 98 -26.86 3.60 7.01
CA SER A 98 -27.21 2.35 7.67
C SER A 98 -27.75 1.26 6.73
N ALA A 99 -28.08 1.61 5.47
CA ALA A 99 -28.56 0.64 4.49
C ALA A 99 -27.41 -0.24 3.95
N PHE A 100 -26.13 0.21 4.08
CA PHE A 100 -24.98 -0.59 3.69
C PHE A 100 -24.66 -1.64 4.75
N ASN A 101 -24.45 -2.88 4.32
CA ASN A 101 -24.09 -3.97 5.22
C ASN A 101 -22.56 -4.10 5.36
N TRP A 102 -22.04 -3.67 6.47
CA TRP A 102 -20.62 -3.74 6.80
C TRP A 102 -20.13 -5.15 7.18
N LEU A 103 -21.02 -6.13 7.37
CA LEU A 103 -20.69 -7.50 7.79
C LEU A 103 -19.84 -7.57 9.08
N GLY A 104 -20.02 -6.59 9.96
CA GLY A 104 -19.26 -6.51 11.22
C GLY A 104 -17.89 -5.84 11.08
N ASP A 105 -17.57 -5.27 9.92
CA ASP A 105 -16.34 -4.53 9.70
C ASP A 105 -16.21 -3.33 10.65
N THR A 106 -14.97 -3.08 11.06
CA THR A 106 -14.57 -1.94 11.88
C THR A 106 -13.19 -1.46 11.40
N ARG A 107 -12.87 -0.19 11.67
CA ARG A 107 -11.57 0.39 11.36
C ARG A 107 -10.41 -0.42 11.96
N LEU A 108 -9.32 -0.48 11.22
CA LEU A 108 -8.11 -1.20 11.64
C LEU A 108 -7.18 -0.27 12.44
N PRO A 109 -6.59 -0.76 13.56
CA PRO A 109 -5.64 0.05 14.32
C PRO A 109 -4.39 0.36 13.48
N VAL A 110 -3.89 1.60 13.58
CA VAL A 110 -2.69 2.03 12.85
C VAL A 110 -1.46 1.93 13.76
N ASN A 111 -0.37 1.41 13.20
CA ASN A 111 0.95 1.39 13.83
C ASN A 111 1.99 1.85 12.81
N SER A 112 2.47 3.07 12.93
CA SER A 112 3.42 3.69 11.99
C SER A 112 4.72 2.91 11.83
N SER A 113 5.17 2.17 12.87
CA SER A 113 6.40 1.37 12.79
C SER A 113 6.30 0.18 11.82
N ASN A 114 5.09 -0.29 11.55
CA ASN A 114 4.81 -1.43 10.66
C ASN A 114 4.05 -1.02 9.38
N LEU A 115 3.82 0.28 9.19
CA LEU A 115 3.06 0.79 8.06
C LEU A 115 3.90 0.76 6.78
N VAL A 116 3.29 0.30 5.69
CA VAL A 116 3.76 0.43 4.31
C VAL A 116 2.56 0.87 3.48
N ILE A 117 2.63 2.09 2.98
CA ILE A 117 1.54 2.74 2.26
C ILE A 117 1.67 2.46 0.76
N TYR A 118 0.54 2.33 0.08
CA TYR A 118 0.44 2.26 -1.37
C TYR A 118 -0.49 3.37 -1.85
N GLU A 119 0.09 4.42 -2.41
CA GLU A 119 -0.63 5.56 -2.98
C GLU A 119 -1.25 5.14 -4.31
N MET A 120 -2.57 5.36 -4.47
CA MET A 120 -3.27 4.93 -5.68
C MET A 120 -4.39 5.87 -6.11
N HIS A 121 -4.53 6.01 -7.42
CA HIS A 121 -5.65 6.68 -8.07
C HIS A 121 -6.69 5.66 -8.53
N VAL A 122 -7.91 5.72 -7.99
CA VAL A 122 -8.97 4.72 -8.24
C VAL A 122 -9.24 4.53 -9.73
N GLY A 123 -9.38 5.64 -10.46
CA GLY A 123 -9.77 5.63 -11.88
C GLY A 123 -8.77 4.98 -12.82
N SER A 124 -7.47 5.02 -12.50
CA SER A 124 -6.42 4.45 -13.35
C SER A 124 -5.66 3.29 -12.71
N PHE A 125 -6.06 2.84 -11.51
CA PHE A 125 -5.43 1.68 -10.88
C PHE A 125 -5.74 0.38 -11.64
N TYR A 126 -7.01 0.11 -11.90
CA TYR A 126 -7.42 -1.06 -12.68
C TYR A 126 -8.74 -0.82 -13.41
N ASP A 127 -8.67 -0.80 -14.72
CA ASP A 127 -9.83 -0.85 -15.61
C ASP A 127 -9.83 -2.18 -16.36
N PRO A 128 -10.85 -3.05 -16.16
CA PRO A 128 -10.94 -4.33 -16.88
C PRO A 128 -11.30 -4.17 -18.37
N THR A 129 -11.73 -2.96 -18.79
CA THR A 129 -12.18 -2.65 -20.15
C THR A 129 -11.54 -1.35 -20.67
N PRO A 130 -10.21 -1.28 -20.78
CA PRO A 130 -9.51 -0.05 -21.20
C PRO A 130 -10.06 0.45 -22.53
N GLY A 131 -10.33 1.77 -22.62
CA GLY A 131 -10.87 2.39 -23.83
C GLY A 131 -12.39 2.29 -24.00
N SER A 132 -13.12 1.74 -23.04
CA SER A 132 -14.60 1.69 -23.06
C SER A 132 -15.27 3.02 -22.69
N GLY A 133 -14.48 4.05 -22.33
CA GLY A 133 -14.95 5.43 -22.16
C GLY A 133 -15.23 5.86 -20.72
N GLY A 134 -14.85 5.07 -19.72
CA GLY A 134 -14.94 5.47 -18.30
C GLY A 134 -13.72 5.04 -17.50
N PRO A 135 -13.45 5.66 -16.34
CA PRO A 135 -12.38 5.25 -15.43
C PRO A 135 -12.70 3.94 -14.71
N GLY A 136 -11.66 3.33 -14.12
CA GLY A 136 -11.83 2.21 -13.19
C GLY A 136 -12.64 2.63 -11.96
N LYS A 137 -13.37 1.67 -11.36
CA LYS A 137 -14.25 1.89 -10.21
C LYS A 137 -13.68 1.25 -8.94
N PHE A 138 -14.19 1.63 -7.77
CA PHE A 138 -13.85 0.96 -6.50
C PHE A 138 -14.00 -0.56 -6.60
N THR A 139 -15.07 -1.06 -7.22
CA THR A 139 -15.30 -2.50 -7.42
C THR A 139 -14.27 -3.16 -8.33
N ASN A 140 -13.70 -2.43 -9.29
CA ASN A 140 -12.60 -2.91 -10.12
C ASN A 140 -11.31 -2.99 -9.29
N ALA A 141 -11.03 -1.97 -8.47
CA ALA A 141 -9.87 -1.95 -7.60
C ALA A 141 -9.89 -3.11 -6.57
N VAL A 142 -11.07 -3.50 -6.05
CA VAL A 142 -11.22 -4.68 -5.18
C VAL A 142 -10.61 -5.94 -5.78
N ALA A 143 -10.71 -6.14 -7.10
CA ALA A 143 -10.15 -7.31 -7.78
C ALA A 143 -8.61 -7.41 -7.70
N LYS A 144 -7.94 -6.33 -7.29
CA LYS A 144 -6.48 -6.26 -7.16
C LYS A 144 -5.98 -6.18 -5.70
N LEU A 145 -6.87 -6.16 -4.73
CA LEU A 145 -6.48 -6.11 -3.31
C LEU A 145 -5.68 -7.34 -2.88
N ASP A 146 -5.94 -8.53 -3.46
CA ASP A 146 -5.14 -9.72 -3.18
C ASP A 146 -3.69 -9.58 -3.63
N HIS A 147 -3.43 -8.87 -4.74
CA HIS A 147 -2.07 -8.52 -5.18
C HIS A 147 -1.37 -7.64 -4.14
N LEU A 148 -2.03 -6.60 -3.65
CA LEU A 148 -1.48 -5.71 -2.62
C LEU A 148 -1.22 -6.44 -1.30
N ALA A 149 -2.15 -7.28 -0.87
CA ALA A 149 -1.98 -8.11 0.32
C ALA A 149 -0.81 -9.09 0.19
N ALA A 150 -0.68 -9.77 -0.96
CA ALA A 150 0.43 -10.68 -1.24
C ALA A 150 1.78 -9.95 -1.34
N LEU A 151 1.78 -8.69 -1.79
CA LEU A 151 2.96 -7.83 -1.78
C LEU A 151 3.39 -7.44 -0.35
N GLY A 152 2.47 -7.52 0.61
CA GLY A 152 2.70 -7.13 1.99
C GLY A 152 2.29 -5.70 2.32
N ILE A 153 1.58 -5.01 1.42
CA ILE A 153 0.98 -3.69 1.68
C ILE A 153 -0.06 -3.82 2.79
N ASN A 154 -0.09 -2.86 3.71
CA ASN A 154 -1.06 -2.82 4.81
C ASN A 154 -1.77 -1.48 4.99
N ALA A 155 -1.55 -0.54 4.08
CA ALA A 155 -2.37 0.65 3.91
C ALA A 155 -2.41 1.06 2.44
N VAL A 156 -3.56 1.51 1.96
CA VAL A 156 -3.70 2.23 0.70
C VAL A 156 -4.02 3.70 1.01
N GLU A 157 -3.42 4.63 0.28
CA GLU A 157 -3.75 6.04 0.30
C GLU A 157 -4.42 6.37 -1.03
N LEU A 158 -5.70 6.66 -0.98
CA LEU A 158 -6.49 6.99 -2.18
C LEU A 158 -6.34 8.47 -2.49
N LEU A 159 -5.92 8.81 -3.72
CA LEU A 159 -6.04 10.17 -4.23
C LEU A 159 -7.47 10.67 -4.05
N PRO A 160 -7.73 12.00 -4.03
CA PRO A 160 -9.02 12.55 -3.63
C PRO A 160 -10.20 11.92 -4.38
N ILE A 161 -11.20 11.50 -3.63
CA ILE A 161 -12.37 10.76 -4.10
C ILE A 161 -13.68 11.54 -3.94
N ALA A 162 -13.61 12.76 -3.42
CA ALA A 162 -14.76 13.65 -3.38
C ALA A 162 -15.19 14.00 -4.81
N GLU A 163 -16.50 14.17 -5.01
CA GLU A 163 -17.07 14.47 -6.32
C GLU A 163 -16.37 15.68 -6.98
N PHE A 164 -15.91 15.49 -8.20
CA PHE A 164 -15.19 16.47 -9.00
C PHE A 164 -15.83 16.62 -10.39
N PRO A 165 -15.49 17.71 -11.14
CA PRO A 165 -15.96 17.90 -12.50
C PRO A 165 -15.52 16.79 -13.44
N THR A 166 -16.44 16.28 -14.26
CA THR A 166 -16.26 15.15 -15.16
C THR A 166 -16.10 13.82 -14.41
N ASP A 167 -15.95 12.70 -15.13
CA ASP A 167 -15.79 11.37 -14.52
C ASP A 167 -14.30 10.99 -14.36
N ASN A 168 -13.37 11.88 -14.74
CA ASN A 168 -11.94 11.61 -14.82
C ASN A 168 -11.10 12.80 -14.39
N SER A 169 -10.46 12.72 -13.24
CA SER A 169 -9.62 13.77 -12.64
C SER A 169 -8.64 13.13 -11.66
N TRP A 170 -7.55 13.80 -11.34
CA TRP A 170 -6.72 13.45 -10.17
C TRP A 170 -7.46 13.64 -8.85
N GLY A 171 -8.54 14.44 -8.84
CA GLY A 171 -9.39 14.69 -7.67
C GLY A 171 -9.09 15.99 -6.90
N TYR A 172 -8.01 16.72 -7.22
CA TYR A 172 -7.62 17.96 -6.53
C TYR A 172 -8.45 19.20 -6.96
N ASN A 173 -9.61 18.97 -7.53
CA ASN A 173 -10.57 20.00 -7.92
C ASN A 173 -11.97 19.66 -7.37
N PRO A 174 -12.14 19.45 -6.05
CA PRO A 174 -13.41 18.95 -5.50
C PRO A 174 -14.54 19.97 -5.69
N ALA A 175 -15.69 19.47 -6.16
CA ALA A 175 -16.91 20.26 -6.36
C ALA A 175 -17.94 20.04 -5.24
N ASP A 176 -18.11 18.80 -4.77
CA ASP A 176 -19.03 18.43 -3.70
C ASP A 176 -18.29 17.56 -2.67
N ILE A 177 -17.66 18.19 -1.67
CA ILE A 177 -16.71 17.53 -0.75
C ILE A 177 -17.29 16.46 0.19
N TYR A 178 -18.61 16.41 0.31
CA TYR A 178 -19.30 15.37 1.10
C TYR A 178 -19.75 14.19 0.25
N ALA A 179 -19.81 14.37 -1.08
CA ALA A 179 -20.18 13.31 -2.01
C ALA A 179 -18.97 12.50 -2.43
N VAL A 180 -19.14 11.20 -2.55
CA VAL A 180 -18.15 10.31 -3.18
C VAL A 180 -18.37 10.36 -4.68
N GLU A 181 -17.30 10.44 -5.48
CA GLU A 181 -17.34 10.42 -6.95
C GLU A 181 -18.24 9.29 -7.45
N ASN A 182 -19.36 9.70 -8.04
CA ASN A 182 -20.47 8.79 -8.29
C ASN A 182 -20.34 8.07 -9.64
N ASN A 183 -20.21 8.82 -10.70
CA ASN A 183 -20.21 8.26 -12.07
C ASN A 183 -18.90 7.55 -12.39
N GLY A 184 -17.79 8.18 -12.10
CA GLY A 184 -16.45 7.66 -12.34
C GLY A 184 -16.12 6.46 -11.44
N TYR A 185 -16.34 6.59 -10.13
CA TYR A 185 -15.82 5.60 -9.16
C TYR A 185 -16.88 4.69 -8.55
N GLY A 186 -18.18 4.99 -8.70
CA GLY A 186 -19.28 4.14 -8.23
C GLY A 186 -19.87 4.54 -6.88
N GLY A 187 -19.61 5.77 -6.44
CA GLY A 187 -20.30 6.42 -5.32
C GLY A 187 -20.08 5.79 -3.94
N PRO A 188 -20.96 6.15 -2.97
CA PRO A 188 -20.80 5.77 -1.57
C PRO A 188 -20.71 4.26 -1.31
N ASP A 189 -21.55 3.46 -1.95
CA ASP A 189 -21.57 2.01 -1.75
C ASP A 189 -20.32 1.34 -2.36
N GLY A 190 -19.79 1.92 -3.44
CA GLY A 190 -18.53 1.49 -4.06
C GLY A 190 -17.36 1.67 -3.09
N LEU A 191 -17.21 2.86 -2.51
CA LEU A 191 -16.19 3.15 -1.51
C LEU A 191 -16.33 2.24 -0.28
N LYS A 192 -17.52 2.12 0.29
CA LYS A 192 -17.76 1.26 1.46
C LYS A 192 -17.41 -0.20 1.19
N THR A 193 -17.72 -0.68 -0.02
CA THR A 193 -17.32 -2.03 -0.47
C THR A 193 -15.80 -2.15 -0.53
N PHE A 194 -15.12 -1.17 -1.10
CA PHE A 194 -13.65 -1.16 -1.18
C PHE A 194 -13.02 -1.17 0.21
N VAL A 195 -13.47 -0.31 1.13
CA VAL A 195 -12.95 -0.25 2.51
C VAL A 195 -13.14 -1.58 3.22
N ARG A 196 -14.36 -2.15 3.20
CA ARG A 196 -14.65 -3.44 3.82
C ARG A 196 -13.75 -4.56 3.27
N GLU A 197 -13.58 -4.64 1.95
CA GLU A 197 -12.75 -5.66 1.30
C GLU A 197 -11.25 -5.46 1.55
N ALA A 198 -10.80 -4.21 1.69
CA ALA A 198 -9.44 -3.89 2.11
C ALA A 198 -9.19 -4.33 3.56
N HIS A 199 -10.09 -3.99 4.49
CA HIS A 199 -10.01 -4.40 5.90
C HIS A 199 -10.01 -5.92 6.07
N ALA A 200 -10.82 -6.64 5.31
CA ALA A 200 -10.85 -8.10 5.31
C ALA A 200 -9.47 -8.73 4.96
N ARG A 201 -8.59 -7.97 4.30
CA ARG A 201 -7.21 -8.34 3.95
C ARG A 201 -6.14 -7.69 4.85
N GLY A 202 -6.56 -7.00 5.90
CA GLY A 202 -5.66 -6.27 6.80
C GLY A 202 -5.04 -5.01 6.20
N ILE A 203 -5.64 -4.47 5.14
CA ILE A 203 -5.21 -3.24 4.46
C ILE A 203 -6.08 -2.09 4.95
N ARG A 204 -5.44 -1.07 5.51
CA ARG A 204 -6.06 0.19 5.93
C ARG A 204 -6.35 1.07 4.73
N VAL A 205 -7.35 1.94 4.86
CA VAL A 205 -7.70 2.90 3.81
C VAL A 205 -7.51 4.32 4.35
N LEU A 206 -6.59 5.05 3.75
CA LEU A 206 -6.36 6.47 4.00
C LEU A 206 -6.95 7.26 2.84
N LEU A 207 -7.51 8.44 3.12
CA LEU A 207 -8.02 9.34 2.09
C LEU A 207 -7.13 10.57 1.98
N ASP A 208 -6.79 10.94 0.76
CA ASP A 208 -6.26 12.26 0.47
C ASP A 208 -7.41 13.26 0.45
N VAL A 209 -7.30 14.32 1.25
CA VAL A 209 -8.37 15.31 1.47
C VAL A 209 -7.89 16.71 1.12
N VAL A 210 -8.72 17.41 0.34
CA VAL A 210 -8.44 18.75 -0.15
C VAL A 210 -9.32 19.75 0.60
N HIS A 211 -8.72 20.46 1.56
CA HIS A 211 -9.41 21.51 2.33
C HIS A 211 -8.68 22.86 2.31
N ASN A 212 -7.60 22.96 1.56
CA ASN A 212 -6.90 24.23 1.33
C ASN A 212 -7.64 25.10 0.28
N HIS A 213 -8.39 24.45 -0.62
CA HIS A 213 -9.23 25.10 -1.65
C HIS A 213 -10.37 24.18 -2.07
N TYR A 214 -11.37 24.72 -2.77
CA TYR A 214 -12.39 23.95 -3.49
C TYR A 214 -12.55 24.52 -4.92
N GLY A 215 -13.03 23.71 -5.84
CA GLY A 215 -13.19 24.08 -7.25
C GLY A 215 -11.87 23.96 -8.04
N PRO A 216 -11.65 24.85 -9.06
CA PRO A 216 -12.47 26.01 -9.42
C PRO A 216 -13.69 25.73 -10.31
N SER A 217 -13.81 24.52 -10.89
CA SER A 217 -14.90 24.19 -11.82
C SER A 217 -16.07 23.54 -11.08
N ASP A 218 -17.29 23.74 -11.60
CA ASP A 218 -18.54 23.10 -11.16
C ASP A 218 -18.90 23.29 -9.67
N LEU A 219 -18.28 24.26 -9.01
CA LEU A 219 -18.41 24.52 -7.59
C LEU A 219 -19.70 25.29 -7.26
N GLU A 220 -20.81 24.58 -7.06
CA GLU A 220 -22.06 25.23 -6.62
C GLU A 220 -21.93 25.93 -5.26
N LEU A 221 -21.08 25.40 -4.38
CA LEU A 221 -20.84 25.97 -3.05
C LEU A 221 -20.38 27.43 -3.09
N TYR A 222 -19.72 27.86 -4.18
CA TYR A 222 -19.32 29.24 -4.41
C TYR A 222 -20.51 30.21 -4.43
N GLY A 223 -21.59 29.81 -5.08
CA GLY A 223 -22.82 30.60 -5.16
C GLY A 223 -23.91 30.17 -4.20
N PHE A 224 -23.66 29.15 -3.40
CA PHE A 224 -24.64 28.62 -2.45
C PHE A 224 -25.16 29.72 -1.52
N ASP A 225 -26.44 29.67 -1.17
CA ASP A 225 -27.22 30.69 -0.48
C ASP A 225 -27.93 31.62 -1.48
N VAL A 226 -27.54 32.87 -1.64
CA VAL A 226 -28.27 33.85 -2.47
C VAL A 226 -27.56 34.23 -3.78
N GLY A 227 -26.73 33.31 -4.28
CA GLY A 227 -26.03 33.47 -5.56
C GLY A 227 -24.55 33.85 -5.40
N SER A 228 -23.84 34.01 -6.52
CA SER A 228 -22.39 34.15 -6.57
C SER A 228 -21.81 35.32 -5.76
N ALA A 229 -22.61 36.28 -5.40
CA ALA A 229 -22.19 37.44 -4.56
C ALA A 229 -22.10 37.03 -3.07
N SER A 230 -22.74 35.95 -2.62
CA SER A 230 -22.78 35.59 -1.19
C SER A 230 -21.45 35.06 -0.69
N ARG A 231 -20.83 34.16 -1.42
CA ARG A 231 -19.57 33.45 -1.04
C ARG A 231 -19.53 33.01 0.43
N SER A 232 -20.66 32.59 0.98
CA SER A 232 -20.85 32.35 2.43
C SER A 232 -19.84 31.37 3.03
N TYR A 233 -19.34 30.44 2.22
CA TYR A 233 -18.35 29.43 2.63
C TYR A 233 -16.90 29.87 2.42
N PHE A 234 -16.63 31.00 1.73
CA PHE A 234 -15.29 31.38 1.27
C PHE A 234 -14.85 32.75 1.81
N TYR A 235 -13.54 32.95 1.88
CA TYR A 235 -13.03 34.31 2.09
C TYR A 235 -13.39 35.20 0.91
N THR A 236 -13.76 36.46 1.20
CA THR A 236 -14.10 37.44 0.20
C THR A 236 -12.99 38.51 -0.04
N ASN A 237 -12.03 38.59 0.90
CA ASN A 237 -10.89 39.50 0.78
C ASN A 237 -9.89 38.96 -0.26
N ALA A 238 -9.57 39.79 -1.27
CA ALA A 238 -8.72 39.41 -2.40
C ALA A 238 -7.30 38.92 -2.02
N SER A 239 -6.78 39.29 -0.86
CA SER A 239 -5.45 38.85 -0.40
C SER A 239 -5.44 37.44 0.15
N ILE A 240 -6.57 36.94 0.63
CA ILE A 240 -6.69 35.66 1.32
C ILE A 240 -7.65 34.69 0.62
N CYS A 241 -8.54 35.19 -0.27
CA CYS A 241 -9.64 34.40 -0.85
C CYS A 241 -9.21 33.15 -1.59
N CYS A 242 -7.98 33.16 -2.12
CA CYS A 242 -7.69 32.26 -3.23
C CYS A 242 -6.35 31.58 -3.05
N THR A 243 -6.26 30.36 -3.54
CA THR A 243 -5.02 29.64 -3.78
C THR A 243 -4.77 29.60 -5.30
N PRO A 244 -3.61 29.13 -5.78
CA PRO A 244 -3.40 28.92 -7.20
C PRO A 244 -4.37 27.92 -7.84
N TRP A 245 -5.04 27.09 -7.04
CA TRP A 245 -5.85 25.96 -7.50
C TRP A 245 -7.36 26.20 -7.37
N GLY A 246 -7.80 27.13 -6.48
CA GLY A 246 -9.22 27.40 -6.25
C GLY A 246 -9.48 28.31 -5.06
N ASP A 247 -10.76 28.45 -4.71
CA ASP A 247 -11.18 29.34 -3.62
C ASP A 247 -10.95 28.71 -2.25
N ARG A 248 -10.39 29.52 -1.33
CA ARG A 248 -10.08 29.09 0.06
C ARG A 248 -11.32 29.19 0.93
N PRO A 249 -11.69 28.10 1.65
CA PRO A 249 -12.75 28.12 2.66
C PRO A 249 -12.47 29.16 3.74
N ASN A 250 -13.51 29.79 4.26
CA ASN A 250 -13.40 30.83 5.29
C ASN A 250 -13.24 30.20 6.69
N TYR A 251 -12.03 29.86 7.09
CA TYR A 251 -11.75 29.26 8.40
C TYR A 251 -12.04 30.20 9.57
N ALA A 252 -12.20 31.51 9.36
CA ALA A 252 -12.65 32.44 10.39
C ALA A 252 -14.13 32.21 10.76
N ASN A 253 -14.94 31.67 9.85
CA ASN A 253 -16.35 31.36 10.08
C ASN A 253 -16.52 30.02 10.82
N THR A 254 -17.21 30.05 11.97
CA THR A 254 -17.42 28.84 12.80
C THR A 254 -18.24 27.77 12.09
N ASN A 255 -19.24 28.14 11.27
CA ASN A 255 -20.06 27.18 10.52
C ASN A 255 -19.24 26.49 9.42
N VAL A 256 -18.28 27.21 8.80
CA VAL A 256 -17.35 26.63 7.83
C VAL A 256 -16.35 25.68 8.52
N ARG A 257 -15.83 26.04 9.70
CA ARG A 257 -15.00 25.12 10.48
C ARG A 257 -15.78 23.85 10.86
N SER A 258 -17.04 23.99 11.29
CA SER A 258 -17.91 22.83 11.57
C SER A 258 -18.18 22.00 10.32
N PHE A 259 -18.36 22.66 9.17
CA PHE A 259 -18.53 21.98 7.88
C PHE A 259 -17.33 21.09 7.55
N ILE A 260 -16.10 21.59 7.73
CA ILE A 260 -14.87 20.82 7.49
C ILE A 260 -14.70 19.71 8.55
N SER A 261 -14.87 20.03 9.84
CA SER A 261 -14.72 19.02 10.92
C SER A 261 -15.73 17.87 10.80
N ASP A 262 -16.98 18.17 10.45
CA ASP A 262 -18.01 17.16 10.22
C ASP A 262 -17.71 16.28 9.00
N ASN A 263 -17.01 16.80 7.99
CA ASN A 263 -16.58 16.02 6.84
C ASN A 263 -15.58 14.92 7.24
N PHE A 264 -14.56 15.24 8.02
CA PHE A 264 -13.64 14.24 8.58
C PHE A 264 -14.37 13.19 9.42
N LYS A 265 -15.29 13.67 10.26
CA LYS A 265 -16.10 12.78 11.10
C LYS A 265 -16.97 11.83 10.27
N MET A 266 -17.55 12.32 9.17
CA MET A 266 -18.31 11.51 8.23
C MET A 266 -17.43 10.39 7.63
N TRP A 267 -16.21 10.70 7.16
CA TRP A 267 -15.31 9.70 6.61
C TRP A 267 -14.94 8.62 7.63
N LEU A 268 -14.68 9.03 8.89
CA LEU A 268 -14.36 8.09 9.98
C LEU A 268 -15.57 7.21 10.36
N ASP A 269 -16.74 7.81 10.58
CA ASP A 269 -17.87 7.14 11.20
C ASP A 269 -18.77 6.41 10.19
N GLU A 270 -18.95 6.96 8.97
CA GLU A 270 -19.84 6.39 7.96
C GLU A 270 -19.11 5.51 6.92
N TYR A 271 -17.81 5.75 6.69
CA TYR A 271 -17.02 5.05 5.68
C TYR A 271 -15.90 4.19 6.26
N HIS A 272 -15.69 4.22 7.58
CA HIS A 272 -14.70 3.45 8.32
C HIS A 272 -13.25 3.67 7.84
N VAL A 273 -12.91 4.83 7.27
CA VAL A 273 -11.53 5.10 6.85
C VAL A 273 -10.59 5.18 8.06
N ASP A 274 -9.33 4.76 7.86
CA ASP A 274 -8.35 4.62 8.94
C ASP A 274 -7.42 5.83 9.08
N GLY A 275 -7.57 6.83 8.23
CA GLY A 275 -6.77 8.05 8.31
C GLY A 275 -6.85 8.93 7.07
N PHE A 276 -6.00 9.95 7.08
CA PHE A 276 -6.00 11.00 6.07
C PHE A 276 -4.59 11.45 5.71
N ARG A 277 -4.38 11.78 4.44
CA ARG A 277 -3.34 12.68 3.96
C ARG A 277 -4.00 14.01 3.63
N TRP A 278 -3.44 15.12 4.10
CA TRP A 278 -3.99 16.46 3.87
C TRP A 278 -3.18 17.18 2.81
N ASP A 279 -3.86 17.57 1.75
CA ASP A 279 -3.29 18.32 0.64
C ASP A 279 -2.91 19.73 1.05
N ALA A 280 -1.70 20.17 0.66
CA ALA A 280 -1.18 21.54 0.77
C ALA A 280 -1.51 22.22 2.11
N VAL A 281 -1.10 21.64 3.24
CA VAL A 281 -1.36 22.18 4.59
C VAL A 281 -0.80 23.60 4.73
N GLY A 282 0.35 23.90 4.12
CA GLY A 282 0.91 25.24 4.08
C GLY A 282 -0.04 26.27 3.48
N ALA A 283 -0.79 25.89 2.44
CA ALA A 283 -1.82 26.76 1.84
C ALA A 283 -3.06 26.92 2.73
N MET A 284 -3.38 25.96 3.61
CA MET A 284 -4.40 26.18 4.64
C MET A 284 -3.93 27.18 5.70
N ARG A 285 -2.69 27.02 6.17
CA ARG A 285 -2.12 27.76 7.32
C ARG A 285 -1.82 29.21 7.03
N GLY A 286 -1.65 29.58 5.75
CA GLY A 286 -1.30 30.94 5.41
C GLY A 286 -1.32 31.22 3.91
N TYR A 287 -0.82 32.40 3.56
CA TYR A 287 -0.73 32.87 2.18
C TYR A 287 0.42 33.88 2.03
N ASP A 288 0.97 34.02 0.82
CA ASP A 288 1.91 35.07 0.48
C ASP A 288 1.13 36.37 0.19
N ALA A 289 1.30 37.36 1.05
CA ALA A 289 0.70 38.69 0.88
C ALA A 289 1.45 39.58 -0.16
N GLY A 290 2.43 38.99 -0.83
CA GLY A 290 3.26 39.63 -1.84
C GLY A 290 4.71 39.84 -1.37
N GLY A 291 5.65 39.63 -2.30
CA GLY A 291 7.09 39.79 -2.06
C GLY A 291 7.73 38.81 -1.08
N GLY A 292 7.15 37.65 -0.91
CA GLY A 292 7.65 36.61 0.04
C GLY A 292 7.21 36.86 1.50
N ASN A 293 6.22 37.74 1.71
CA ASN A 293 5.65 38.03 3.02
C ASN A 293 4.54 37.02 3.34
N TYR A 294 4.91 35.91 3.98
CA TYR A 294 3.96 34.87 4.42
C TYR A 294 3.16 35.34 5.63
N VAL A 295 1.84 35.33 5.51
CA VAL A 295 0.88 35.69 6.56
C VAL A 295 0.11 34.46 7.01
N THR A 296 0.14 34.14 8.28
CA THR A 296 -0.56 33.01 8.88
C THR A 296 -2.06 33.27 9.02
N ILE A 297 -2.84 32.19 8.97
CA ILE A 297 -4.28 32.15 9.26
C ILE A 297 -4.47 31.35 10.56
N PRO A 298 -4.53 32.03 11.73
CA PRO A 298 -4.56 31.34 13.03
C PRO A 298 -5.75 30.38 13.18
N GLU A 299 -6.90 30.73 12.61
CA GLU A 299 -8.13 29.94 12.67
C GLU A 299 -7.99 28.60 11.93
N ALA A 300 -7.22 28.58 10.84
CA ALA A 300 -6.89 27.34 10.14
C ALA A 300 -6.01 26.44 11.02
N GLY A 301 -4.98 27.01 11.67
CA GLY A 301 -4.15 26.25 12.63
C GLY A 301 -4.97 25.65 13.76
N THR A 302 -5.89 26.40 14.35
CA THR A 302 -6.80 25.91 15.39
C THR A 302 -7.72 24.79 14.88
N LEU A 303 -8.25 24.93 13.66
CA LEU A 303 -9.08 23.93 13.01
C LEU A 303 -8.30 22.61 12.80
N ILE A 304 -7.10 22.69 12.22
CA ILE A 304 -6.24 21.51 11.97
C ILE A 304 -5.92 20.78 13.28
N GLN A 305 -5.49 21.51 14.32
CA GLN A 305 -5.20 20.91 15.63
C GLN A 305 -6.42 20.20 16.23
N SER A 306 -7.60 20.82 16.16
CA SER A 306 -8.84 20.24 16.66
C SER A 306 -9.25 18.98 15.92
N ILE A 307 -9.11 18.96 14.60
CA ILE A 307 -9.43 17.79 13.78
C ILE A 307 -8.41 16.67 14.02
N ASN A 308 -7.11 16.99 14.07
CA ASN A 308 -6.06 16.00 14.36
C ASN A 308 -6.25 15.35 15.73
N SER A 309 -6.65 16.12 16.76
CA SER A 309 -7.02 15.54 18.05
C SER A 309 -8.17 14.51 17.92
N THR A 310 -9.20 14.84 17.12
CA THR A 310 -10.34 13.92 16.87
C THR A 310 -9.89 12.65 16.12
N ILE A 311 -8.98 12.78 15.14
CA ILE A 311 -8.43 11.65 14.37
C ILE A 311 -7.64 10.72 15.31
N ILE A 312 -6.75 11.28 16.14
CA ILE A 312 -5.95 10.53 17.12
C ILE A 312 -6.85 9.82 18.14
N ASP A 313 -7.84 10.51 18.71
CA ASP A 313 -8.83 9.92 19.64
C ASP A 313 -9.63 8.77 18.99
N SER A 314 -9.70 8.77 17.67
CA SER A 314 -10.33 7.72 16.88
C SER A 314 -9.40 6.57 16.50
N ASN A 315 -8.15 6.54 16.95
CA ASN A 315 -7.09 5.61 16.53
C ASN A 315 -6.85 5.58 15.00
N ALA A 316 -7.09 6.70 14.33
CA ALA A 316 -6.76 6.90 12.93
C ALA A 316 -5.44 7.68 12.80
N ILE A 317 -4.84 7.70 11.60
CA ILE A 317 -3.59 8.42 11.32
C ILE A 317 -3.87 9.71 10.52
N SER A 318 -3.09 10.74 10.81
CA SER A 318 -3.13 12.03 10.10
C SER A 318 -1.74 12.36 9.54
N ILE A 319 -1.65 12.51 8.23
CA ILE A 319 -0.42 12.78 7.49
C ILE A 319 -0.56 14.13 6.77
N ALA A 320 0.42 15.01 6.94
CA ALA A 320 0.50 16.25 6.18
C ALA A 320 1.29 16.02 4.88
N GLU A 321 0.89 16.69 3.79
CA GLU A 321 1.78 16.82 2.65
C GLU A 321 2.99 17.67 3.00
N ASP A 322 2.76 18.82 3.64
CA ASP A 322 3.77 19.83 4.00
C ASP A 322 3.39 20.56 5.30
N ASP A 323 4.33 21.34 5.82
CA ASP A 323 4.14 22.33 6.90
C ASP A 323 3.34 21.85 8.13
N SER A 324 3.65 20.62 8.58
CA SER A 324 2.97 19.96 9.70
C SER A 324 3.27 20.53 11.09
N SER A 325 4.30 21.37 11.21
CA SER A 325 4.89 21.78 12.48
C SER A 325 3.87 22.36 13.47
N GLY A 326 3.74 21.71 14.64
CA GLY A 326 2.87 22.15 15.73
C GLY A 326 1.38 21.91 15.48
N MET A 327 0.99 21.16 14.45
CA MET A 327 -0.40 20.96 14.07
C MET A 327 -0.99 19.61 14.54
N GLY A 328 -0.20 18.74 15.17
CA GLY A 328 -0.67 17.47 15.73
C GLY A 328 -0.79 16.34 14.71
N PHE A 329 -0.07 16.40 13.59
CA PHE A 329 0.03 15.31 12.62
C PHE A 329 0.88 14.16 13.15
N ASP A 330 0.58 12.94 12.69
CA ASP A 330 1.36 11.72 12.97
C ASP A 330 2.51 11.55 11.97
N GLY A 331 2.44 12.20 10.81
CA GLY A 331 3.45 12.14 9.77
C GLY A 331 3.41 13.31 8.78
N GLU A 332 4.48 13.40 7.99
CA GLU A 332 4.62 14.39 6.90
C GLU A 332 5.37 13.76 5.73
N TRP A 333 4.97 14.10 4.50
CA TRP A 333 5.67 13.69 3.29
C TRP A 333 7.08 14.26 3.25
N ALA A 334 8.07 13.39 3.05
CA ALA A 334 9.49 13.78 3.04
C ALA A 334 9.98 14.12 1.63
N HIS A 335 9.50 15.22 1.05
CA HIS A 335 9.86 15.67 -0.31
C HIS A 335 11.38 15.75 -0.54
N GLY A 336 12.13 16.22 0.47
CA GLY A 336 13.59 16.29 0.39
C GLY A 336 14.26 14.92 0.27
N PHE A 337 13.70 13.87 0.88
CA PHE A 337 14.15 12.50 0.72
C PHE A 337 13.89 12.00 -0.70
N GLY A 338 12.64 12.08 -1.17
CA GLY A 338 12.24 11.61 -2.50
C GLY A 338 13.03 12.28 -3.62
N GLY A 339 13.11 13.61 -3.60
CA GLY A 339 13.86 14.38 -4.59
C GLY A 339 15.34 14.03 -4.62
N THR A 340 16.00 13.88 -3.46
CA THR A 340 17.42 13.49 -3.39
C THR A 340 17.62 12.06 -3.89
N LEU A 341 16.79 11.11 -3.44
CA LEU A 341 16.88 9.72 -3.86
C LEU A 341 16.78 9.57 -5.38
N ILE A 342 15.74 10.15 -5.97
CA ILE A 342 15.55 10.11 -7.43
C ILE A 342 16.74 10.72 -8.15
N ASN A 343 17.18 11.92 -7.72
CA ASN A 343 18.31 12.61 -8.36
C ASN A 343 19.57 11.76 -8.36
N GLU A 344 19.87 11.05 -7.27
CA GLU A 344 21.08 10.22 -7.21
C GLU A 344 20.92 8.90 -8.00
N ILE A 345 19.73 8.34 -8.02
CA ILE A 345 19.44 7.10 -8.75
C ILE A 345 19.49 7.32 -10.27
N VAL A 346 18.96 8.41 -10.81
CA VAL A 346 18.88 8.63 -12.28
C VAL A 346 20.17 9.09 -12.92
N LYS A 347 21.19 9.52 -12.16
CA LYS A 347 22.50 9.94 -12.70
C LYS A 347 23.10 8.87 -13.60
N THR A 348 23.55 9.26 -14.77
CA THR A 348 24.04 8.36 -15.82
C THR A 348 25.41 7.79 -15.51
N THR A 349 26.24 8.52 -14.77
CA THR A 349 27.59 8.08 -14.38
C THR A 349 27.69 7.89 -12.87
N ASP A 350 28.34 6.81 -12.44
CA ASP A 350 28.51 6.51 -11.02
C ASP A 350 29.30 7.59 -10.28
N ALA A 351 30.32 8.17 -10.96
CA ALA A 351 31.16 9.22 -10.39
C ALA A 351 30.36 10.48 -10.00
N SER A 352 29.27 10.78 -10.72
CA SER A 352 28.45 11.96 -10.48
C SER A 352 27.50 11.81 -9.30
N ARG A 353 27.29 10.60 -8.76
CA ARG A 353 26.43 10.37 -7.59
C ARG A 353 27.03 10.99 -6.34
N ASP A 354 26.21 11.64 -5.53
CA ASP A 354 26.60 12.19 -4.24
C ASP A 354 26.02 11.36 -3.08
N MET A 355 26.86 10.47 -2.55
CA MET A 355 26.47 9.62 -1.43
C MET A 355 26.35 10.37 -0.10
N ASN A 356 26.96 11.56 0.02
CA ASN A 356 26.78 12.41 1.19
C ASN A 356 25.40 13.05 1.20
N ALA A 357 24.94 13.56 0.04
CA ALA A 357 23.58 14.06 -0.09
C ALA A 357 22.55 12.96 0.17
N LEU A 358 22.75 11.76 -0.43
CA LEU A 358 21.82 10.65 -0.24
C LEU A 358 21.81 10.15 1.19
N SER A 359 22.95 9.94 1.83
CA SER A 359 23.00 9.51 3.24
C SER A 359 22.43 10.56 4.18
N GLY A 360 22.61 11.85 3.88
CA GLY A 360 21.97 12.95 4.61
C GLY A 360 20.43 12.85 4.54
N ALA A 361 19.88 12.64 3.35
CA ALA A 361 18.45 12.46 3.15
C ALA A 361 17.88 11.20 3.83
N MET A 362 18.63 10.09 3.80
CA MET A 362 18.26 8.84 4.46
C MET A 362 18.32 8.93 5.98
N THR A 363 19.17 9.78 6.54
CA THR A 363 19.35 9.93 7.99
C THR A 363 18.06 10.42 8.64
N GLY A 364 17.68 9.79 9.74
CA GLY A 364 16.51 10.17 10.53
C GLY A 364 16.29 9.22 11.70
N SER A 365 15.18 9.45 12.41
CA SER A 365 14.73 8.60 13.49
C SER A 365 13.19 8.60 13.54
N GLY A 366 12.61 7.53 14.09
CA GLY A 366 11.17 7.39 14.23
C GLY A 366 10.44 7.15 12.90
N PHE A 367 9.14 7.42 12.91
CA PHE A 367 8.22 7.10 11.82
C PHE A 367 7.37 8.31 11.39
N PHE A 368 7.81 9.50 11.72
CA PHE A 368 7.10 10.72 11.33
C PHE A 368 7.22 11.02 9.83
N ARG A 369 8.36 10.73 9.21
CA ARG A 369 8.59 10.97 7.79
C ARG A 369 7.91 9.90 6.94
N VAL A 370 7.08 10.28 5.96
CA VAL A 370 6.61 9.39 4.89
C VAL A 370 7.60 9.46 3.74
N LEU A 371 8.23 8.32 3.43
CA LEU A 371 9.33 8.20 2.49
C LEU A 371 8.85 7.61 1.17
N PHE A 372 9.18 8.23 0.06
CA PHE A 372 8.77 7.77 -1.27
C PHE A 372 9.89 7.96 -2.31
N ALA A 373 9.84 7.16 -3.36
CA ALA A 373 10.64 7.33 -4.57
C ALA A 373 9.80 7.85 -5.74
N GLU A 374 8.51 7.59 -5.74
CA GLU A 374 7.52 8.12 -6.69
C GLU A 374 6.26 8.53 -5.93
N THR A 375 5.56 9.56 -6.42
CA THR A 375 4.22 9.97 -6.04
C THR A 375 3.47 10.40 -7.29
N HIS A 376 2.15 10.60 -7.20
CA HIS A 376 1.37 11.17 -8.30
C HIS A 376 1.97 12.47 -8.84
N ASP A 377 2.51 13.34 -7.98
CA ASP A 377 3.15 14.60 -8.37
C ASP A 377 4.48 14.41 -9.10
N LEU A 378 5.31 13.48 -8.64
CA LEU A 378 6.66 13.27 -9.19
C LEU A 378 6.64 12.58 -10.55
N VAL A 379 5.57 11.86 -10.88
CA VAL A 379 5.46 11.08 -12.12
C VAL A 379 4.19 11.38 -12.91
N GLY A 380 3.45 12.43 -12.56
CA GLY A 380 2.16 12.77 -13.17
C GLY A 380 2.26 13.70 -14.39
N ASP A 381 1.34 13.56 -15.32
CA ASP A 381 1.29 14.28 -16.60
C ASP A 381 0.92 15.77 -16.45
N LEU A 382 0.21 16.13 -15.37
CA LEU A 382 -0.15 17.53 -15.11
C LEU A 382 1.05 18.41 -14.75
N ASN A 383 2.13 17.82 -14.22
CA ASN A 383 3.32 18.54 -13.77
C ASN A 383 4.42 18.66 -14.83
N GLY A 384 4.13 18.32 -16.08
CA GLY A 384 4.98 18.57 -17.25
C GLY A 384 5.78 17.39 -17.78
N VAL A 385 6.45 17.60 -18.90
CA VAL A 385 7.11 16.55 -19.71
C VAL A 385 8.29 15.86 -19.02
N GLY A 386 8.81 16.42 -17.92
CA GLY A 386 9.95 15.87 -17.16
C GLY A 386 9.60 14.81 -16.11
N ASN A 387 8.32 14.67 -15.79
CA ASN A 387 7.84 13.85 -14.68
C ASN A 387 7.55 12.40 -15.14
N GLN A 388 8.59 11.71 -15.58
CA GLN A 388 8.51 10.32 -16.00
C GLN A 388 8.74 9.37 -14.84
N ARG A 389 8.19 8.14 -14.93
CA ARG A 389 8.45 7.04 -14.02
C ARG A 389 9.94 6.76 -13.92
N LEU A 390 10.37 6.28 -12.77
CA LEU A 390 11.78 6.03 -12.47
C LEU A 390 12.47 5.12 -13.50
N PRO A 391 11.92 3.98 -13.95
CA PRO A 391 12.54 3.16 -14.99
C PRO A 391 12.82 3.93 -16.28
N LYS A 392 11.86 4.75 -16.72
CA LYS A 392 11.95 5.60 -17.91
C LYS A 392 13.01 6.70 -17.76
N ARG A 393 13.18 7.25 -16.57
CA ARG A 393 14.21 8.26 -16.26
C ARG A 393 15.61 7.63 -16.23
N ILE A 394 15.73 6.36 -15.84
CA ILE A 394 17.01 5.64 -15.81
C ILE A 394 17.46 5.25 -17.22
N ASP A 395 16.54 4.70 -18.01
CA ASP A 395 16.79 4.26 -19.39
C ASP A 395 15.56 4.53 -20.25
N SER A 396 15.55 5.67 -20.91
CA SER A 396 14.39 6.11 -21.69
C SER A 396 14.12 5.24 -22.93
N ALA A 397 15.14 4.56 -23.45
CA ALA A 397 15.02 3.71 -24.64
C ALA A 397 14.56 2.29 -24.27
N ASN A 398 14.93 1.82 -23.08
CA ASN A 398 14.57 0.49 -22.59
C ASN A 398 14.31 0.50 -21.08
N PRO A 399 13.12 0.90 -20.62
CA PRO A 399 12.78 0.93 -19.20
C PRO A 399 12.84 -0.42 -18.48
N GLY A 400 12.84 -1.53 -19.24
CA GLY A 400 13.03 -2.89 -18.73
C GLY A 400 14.49 -3.34 -18.69
N SER A 401 15.47 -2.48 -19.01
CA SER A 401 16.89 -2.84 -19.04
C SER A 401 17.41 -3.30 -17.67
N TYR A 402 18.55 -3.99 -17.69
CA TYR A 402 19.27 -4.37 -16.46
C TYR A 402 19.46 -3.17 -15.51
N ALA A 403 19.94 -2.04 -16.05
CA ALA A 403 20.19 -0.84 -15.24
C ALA A 403 18.88 -0.25 -14.66
N ALA A 404 17.80 -0.21 -15.44
CA ALA A 404 16.51 0.28 -14.99
C ALA A 404 15.95 -0.58 -13.85
N ARG A 405 15.92 -1.91 -14.00
CA ARG A 405 15.47 -2.85 -12.97
C ARG A 405 16.30 -2.76 -11.69
N LYS A 406 17.63 -2.89 -11.80
CA LYS A 406 18.56 -2.86 -10.66
C LYS A 406 18.46 -1.55 -9.87
N ARG A 407 18.43 -0.42 -10.56
CA ARG A 407 18.44 0.90 -9.91
C ARG A 407 17.08 1.27 -9.34
N SER A 408 15.97 0.84 -9.95
CA SER A 408 14.64 0.97 -9.36
C SER A 408 14.48 0.13 -8.08
N MET A 409 15.02 -1.10 -8.08
CA MET A 409 15.07 -1.94 -6.89
C MET A 409 15.96 -1.33 -5.79
N LEU A 410 17.10 -0.71 -6.16
CA LEU A 410 17.98 -0.04 -5.21
C LEU A 410 17.31 1.20 -4.58
N ALA A 411 16.54 1.96 -5.35
CA ALA A 411 15.72 3.07 -4.83
C ALA A 411 14.68 2.57 -3.83
N ALA A 412 13.96 1.51 -4.16
CA ALA A 412 12.98 0.89 -3.26
C ALA A 412 13.64 0.38 -1.97
N ALA A 413 14.82 -0.23 -2.06
CA ALA A 413 15.59 -0.67 -0.89
C ALA A 413 15.98 0.51 0.02
N ALA A 414 16.47 1.62 -0.56
CA ALA A 414 16.82 2.81 0.21
C ALA A 414 15.61 3.38 0.96
N MET A 415 14.45 3.43 0.31
CA MET A 415 13.18 3.86 0.91
C MET A 415 12.73 2.91 2.03
N LEU A 416 12.64 1.60 1.74
CA LEU A 416 12.11 0.58 2.65
C LEU A 416 13.02 0.32 3.87
N THR A 417 14.29 0.67 3.82
CA THR A 417 15.23 0.46 4.93
C THR A 417 15.56 1.72 5.72
N SER A 418 15.23 2.91 5.22
CA SER A 418 15.42 4.18 5.95
C SER A 418 14.41 4.32 7.10
N PRO A 419 14.74 5.07 8.19
CA PRO A 419 13.78 5.42 9.24
C PRO A 419 12.65 6.30 8.69
N GLY A 420 11.43 5.81 8.80
CA GLY A 420 10.21 6.46 8.30
C GLY A 420 9.14 5.45 7.90
N VAL A 421 8.01 5.94 7.43
CA VAL A 421 6.92 5.16 6.85
C VAL A 421 7.14 5.12 5.33
N PRO A 422 7.44 3.96 4.73
CA PRO A 422 7.61 3.90 3.28
C PRO A 422 6.26 3.95 2.56
N MET A 423 6.24 4.66 1.43
CA MET A 423 5.10 4.76 0.53
C MET A 423 5.52 4.45 -0.89
N LEU A 424 4.83 3.53 -1.53
CA LEU A 424 4.96 3.18 -2.94
C LEU A 424 3.85 3.88 -3.73
N PHE A 425 4.16 4.39 -4.91
CA PHE A 425 3.15 4.81 -5.87
C PHE A 425 2.72 3.64 -6.74
N MET A 426 1.43 3.54 -7.06
CA MET A 426 0.83 2.43 -7.81
C MET A 426 1.63 2.07 -9.07
N GLY A 427 1.93 0.78 -9.25
CA GLY A 427 2.69 0.24 -10.38
C GLY A 427 4.21 0.25 -10.21
N GLN A 428 4.75 0.91 -9.18
CA GLN A 428 6.19 0.95 -8.93
C GLN A 428 6.78 -0.46 -8.72
N GLU A 429 6.04 -1.34 -8.08
CA GLU A 429 6.44 -2.72 -7.79
C GLU A 429 6.51 -3.62 -9.01
N MET A 430 5.83 -3.24 -10.09
CA MET A 430 5.84 -3.97 -11.36
C MET A 430 6.53 -3.22 -12.49
N LEU A 431 7.38 -2.25 -12.12
CA LEU A 431 8.22 -1.48 -13.05
C LEU A 431 7.40 -0.72 -14.10
N GLU A 432 6.27 -0.11 -13.69
CA GLU A 432 5.48 0.75 -14.56
C GLU A 432 6.35 1.87 -15.14
N ASP A 433 6.30 2.10 -16.43
CA ASP A 433 7.15 3.05 -17.15
C ASP A 433 6.39 4.17 -17.87
N VAL A 434 5.06 4.05 -17.91
CA VAL A 434 4.18 5.10 -18.45
C VAL A 434 3.92 6.16 -17.38
N GLN A 435 4.06 7.43 -17.77
CA GLN A 435 3.75 8.57 -16.92
C GLN A 435 2.32 8.45 -16.37
N PHE A 436 2.13 8.75 -15.09
CA PHE A 436 0.81 8.71 -14.48
C PHE A 436 -0.14 9.73 -15.12
N SER A 437 -1.33 9.26 -15.41
CA SER A 437 -2.46 10.06 -15.89
C SER A 437 -3.75 9.50 -15.31
N SER A 438 -4.72 10.37 -15.04
CA SER A 438 -6.07 9.92 -14.69
C SER A 438 -6.78 9.17 -15.81
N SER A 439 -6.31 9.35 -17.05
CA SER A 439 -6.95 8.82 -18.29
C SER A 439 -6.41 7.47 -18.73
N TYR A 440 -5.27 7.03 -18.23
CA TYR A 440 -4.63 5.79 -18.66
C TYR A 440 -4.45 4.85 -17.47
N PRO A 441 -5.09 3.65 -17.50
CA PRO A 441 -4.92 2.67 -16.45
C PRO A 441 -3.51 2.07 -16.48
N LEU A 442 -3.06 1.56 -15.31
CA LEU A 442 -1.83 0.78 -15.19
C LEU A 442 -1.84 -0.41 -16.15
N ASP A 443 -0.68 -0.70 -16.73
CA ASP A 443 -0.49 -1.92 -17.52
C ASP A 443 -0.22 -3.13 -16.60
N TRP A 444 -1.28 -3.83 -16.23
CA TRP A 444 -1.19 -5.02 -15.39
C TRP A 444 -0.47 -6.21 -16.05
N THR A 445 -0.12 -6.14 -17.33
CA THR A 445 0.76 -7.15 -17.95
C THR A 445 2.17 -7.09 -17.38
N HIS A 446 2.59 -5.91 -16.87
CA HIS A 446 3.85 -5.73 -16.18
C HIS A 446 3.97 -6.58 -14.91
N ALA A 447 2.88 -6.87 -14.20
CA ALA A 447 2.89 -7.77 -13.04
C ALA A 447 3.36 -9.19 -13.40
N THR A 448 3.13 -9.63 -14.64
CA THR A 448 3.65 -10.90 -15.17
C THR A 448 5.05 -10.73 -15.75
N THR A 449 5.23 -9.73 -16.60
CA THR A 449 6.49 -9.46 -17.31
C THR A 449 7.65 -9.20 -16.35
N TYR A 450 7.40 -8.43 -15.31
CA TYR A 450 8.38 -8.06 -14.28
C TYR A 450 8.11 -8.72 -12.92
N SER A 451 7.51 -9.91 -12.93
CA SER A 451 7.20 -10.66 -11.70
C SER A 451 8.41 -10.87 -10.79
N ALA A 452 9.60 -10.98 -11.35
CA ALA A 452 10.85 -11.04 -10.59
C ALA A 452 11.13 -9.75 -9.79
N VAL A 453 10.84 -8.58 -10.37
CA VAL A 453 10.94 -7.28 -9.67
C VAL A 453 9.85 -7.19 -8.58
N THR A 454 8.62 -7.58 -8.89
CA THR A 454 7.53 -7.66 -7.90
C THR A 454 7.90 -8.56 -6.72
N ASN A 455 8.56 -9.69 -6.97
CA ASN A 455 9.06 -10.57 -5.90
C ASN A 455 10.11 -9.87 -5.02
N PHE A 456 10.98 -9.03 -5.60
CA PHE A 456 11.92 -8.24 -4.81
C PHE A 456 11.19 -7.25 -3.89
N PHE A 457 10.21 -6.51 -4.40
CA PHE A 457 9.41 -5.58 -3.58
C PHE A 457 8.70 -6.32 -2.45
N ARG A 458 8.08 -7.47 -2.74
CA ARG A 458 7.44 -8.32 -1.73
C ARG A 458 8.44 -8.69 -0.63
N ASP A 459 9.58 -9.27 -0.98
CA ASP A 459 10.56 -9.76 -0.02
C ASP A 459 11.15 -8.60 0.82
N MET A 460 11.35 -7.41 0.20
CA MET A 460 11.76 -6.20 0.92
C MET A 460 10.69 -5.69 1.89
N ILE A 461 9.41 -5.69 1.49
CA ILE A 461 8.29 -5.26 2.35
C ILE A 461 8.11 -6.26 3.50
N TYR A 462 8.26 -7.55 3.26
CA TYR A 462 8.22 -8.58 4.31
C TYR A 462 9.32 -8.33 5.35
N LEU A 463 10.56 -8.06 4.91
CA LEU A 463 11.65 -7.68 5.83
C LEU A 463 11.34 -6.35 6.53
N ARG A 464 10.88 -5.31 5.82
CA ARG A 464 10.54 -4.01 6.42
C ARG A 464 9.48 -4.14 7.52
N ARG A 465 8.54 -5.05 7.37
CA ARG A 465 7.47 -5.33 8.33
C ARG A 465 7.82 -6.41 9.34
N ASN A 466 8.99 -7.03 9.23
CA ASN A 466 9.43 -8.16 10.05
C ASN A 466 8.42 -9.32 10.07
N LEU A 467 7.82 -9.64 8.93
CA LEU A 467 6.79 -10.69 8.86
C LEU A 467 7.37 -12.08 9.10
N ASP A 468 8.64 -12.29 8.77
CA ASP A 468 9.36 -13.55 8.98
C ASP A 468 10.13 -13.59 10.32
N GLY A 469 10.05 -12.53 11.13
CA GLY A 469 10.64 -12.48 12.47
C GLY A 469 12.16 -12.29 12.54
N VAL A 470 12.84 -12.06 11.40
CA VAL A 470 14.31 -11.99 11.32
C VAL A 470 14.87 -10.57 11.20
N SER A 471 14.02 -9.58 11.03
CA SER A 471 14.40 -8.21 10.64
C SER A 471 13.79 -7.11 11.54
N ALA A 472 13.55 -7.41 12.81
CA ALA A 472 12.90 -6.51 13.78
C ALA A 472 13.56 -5.11 13.84
N GLY A 473 14.85 -4.99 13.56
CA GLY A 473 15.54 -3.70 13.48
C GLY A 473 14.94 -2.74 12.45
N LEU A 474 14.35 -3.23 11.35
CA LEU A 474 13.72 -2.36 10.36
C LEU A 474 12.42 -1.73 10.85
N THR A 475 11.75 -2.33 11.85
CA THR A 475 10.62 -1.72 12.56
C THR A 475 11.06 -0.87 13.75
N GLY A 476 12.37 -0.82 14.04
CA GLY A 476 12.95 0.04 15.07
C GLY A 476 13.09 1.50 14.59
N PRO A 477 13.05 2.48 15.52
CA PRO A 477 13.10 3.90 15.16
C PRO A 477 14.51 4.43 14.84
N SER A 478 15.55 3.65 15.10
CA SER A 478 16.92 4.15 15.17
C SER A 478 17.81 3.63 14.04
N MET A 479 18.83 4.43 13.70
CA MET A 479 19.79 4.16 12.62
C MET A 479 21.18 4.65 13.01
N THR A 480 22.22 3.90 12.60
CA THR A 480 23.62 4.34 12.73
C THR A 480 24.42 4.00 11.45
N TRP A 481 25.16 4.97 10.94
CA TRP A 481 26.04 4.80 9.77
C TRP A 481 27.34 4.09 10.14
N HIS A 482 27.80 3.21 9.21
CA HIS A 482 29.09 2.52 9.29
C HIS A 482 29.98 2.87 8.10
N VAL A 483 29.39 3.09 6.93
CA VAL A 483 30.11 3.46 5.70
C VAL A 483 29.30 4.51 4.94
N GLN A 484 29.98 5.59 4.57
CA GLN A 484 29.48 6.66 3.71
C GLN A 484 30.59 7.00 2.70
N ARG A 485 30.81 6.10 1.72
CA ARG A 485 31.87 6.28 0.71
C ARG A 485 31.33 7.00 -0.50
N ASN A 486 31.92 8.18 -0.78
CA ASN A 486 31.56 9.05 -1.90
C ASN A 486 32.65 9.22 -2.93
N ASP A 487 33.84 8.66 -2.69
CA ASP A 487 35.01 8.70 -3.57
C ASP A 487 34.93 7.64 -4.68
N ALA A 488 35.45 7.94 -5.86
CA ALA A 488 35.59 6.95 -6.94
C ALA A 488 36.70 5.93 -6.60
N PRO A 489 36.52 4.63 -6.88
CA PRO A 489 35.38 4.00 -7.59
C PRO A 489 34.21 3.63 -6.67
N TRP A 490 34.22 4.04 -5.40
CA TRP A 490 33.33 3.58 -4.36
C TRP A 490 32.13 4.52 -4.19
N LYS A 491 30.92 4.02 -4.38
CA LYS A 491 29.66 4.66 -4.02
C LYS A 491 28.90 3.67 -3.15
N LEU A 492 29.38 3.54 -1.89
CA LEU A 492 28.95 2.50 -0.96
C LEU A 492 28.40 3.15 0.32
N LEU A 493 27.20 2.75 0.68
CA LEU A 493 26.57 3.10 1.94
C LEU A 493 26.38 1.84 2.79
N ALA A 494 26.67 1.92 4.09
CA ALA A 494 26.31 0.86 5.03
C ALA A 494 25.86 1.46 6.37
N PHE A 495 24.78 0.96 6.89
CA PHE A 495 24.20 1.37 8.16
C PHE A 495 23.50 0.22 8.84
N HIS A 496 23.26 0.32 10.14
CA HIS A 496 22.34 -0.59 10.79
C HIS A 496 21.11 0.11 11.33
N ARG A 497 19.99 -0.60 11.28
CA ARG A 497 18.72 -0.27 11.93
C ARG A 497 18.58 -1.11 13.18
N TYR A 498 18.00 -0.55 14.24
CA TYR A 498 17.82 -1.26 15.49
C TYR A 498 16.60 -0.79 16.27
N GLY A 499 16.03 -1.72 17.06
CA GLY A 499 14.97 -1.48 18.02
C GLY A 499 15.50 -1.42 19.45
N ALA A 500 14.74 -1.96 20.38
CA ALA A 500 15.02 -1.90 21.80
C ALA A 500 16.04 -2.95 22.28
N THR A 501 16.23 -4.06 21.56
CA THR A 501 17.06 -5.19 21.98
C THR A 501 18.30 -5.36 21.11
N ALA A 502 19.32 -6.02 21.63
CA ALA A 502 20.56 -6.31 20.90
C ALA A 502 20.35 -7.28 19.71
N ASN A 503 19.26 -8.04 19.72
CA ASN A 503 18.90 -8.96 18.62
C ASN A 503 18.11 -8.29 17.50
N ASP A 504 17.61 -7.06 17.74
CA ASP A 504 16.82 -6.30 16.77
C ASP A 504 17.71 -5.50 15.80
N GLN A 505 18.89 -6.01 15.45
CA GLN A 505 19.84 -5.33 14.60
C GLN A 505 19.76 -5.85 13.18
N VAL A 506 19.62 -4.95 12.21
CA VAL A 506 19.65 -5.25 10.77
C VAL A 506 20.70 -4.37 10.11
N MET A 507 21.72 -4.97 9.53
CA MET A 507 22.73 -4.29 8.71
C MET A 507 22.22 -4.19 7.28
N VAL A 508 22.35 -3.02 6.69
CA VAL A 508 22.04 -2.75 5.27
C VAL A 508 23.28 -2.22 4.60
N VAL A 509 23.64 -2.83 3.46
CA VAL A 509 24.79 -2.40 2.64
C VAL A 509 24.31 -2.18 1.22
N MET A 510 24.63 -1.03 0.64
CA MET A 510 24.18 -0.61 -0.69
C MET A 510 25.33 -0.18 -1.57
N ASN A 511 25.43 -0.78 -2.75
CA ASN A 511 26.39 -0.41 -3.79
C ASN A 511 25.67 0.37 -4.91
N PHE A 512 26.06 1.63 -5.10
CA PHE A 512 25.49 2.52 -6.14
C PHE A 512 26.34 2.58 -7.40
N THR A 513 27.24 1.61 -7.62
CA THR A 513 28.08 1.53 -8.83
C THR A 513 27.68 0.38 -9.74
N SER A 514 28.04 0.52 -11.01
CA SER A 514 27.89 -0.52 -12.04
C SER A 514 28.88 -1.69 -11.90
N ASN A 515 29.80 -1.61 -10.95
CA ASN A 515 30.81 -2.62 -10.70
C ASN A 515 30.49 -3.39 -9.41
N ALA A 516 30.74 -4.69 -9.42
CA ALA A 516 30.73 -5.48 -8.21
C ALA A 516 31.94 -5.08 -7.31
N ILE A 517 31.71 -5.17 -6.01
CA ILE A 517 32.76 -4.97 -5.00
C ILE A 517 33.09 -6.36 -4.42
N PRO A 518 34.24 -6.95 -4.78
CA PRO A 518 34.58 -8.32 -4.40
C PRO A 518 34.91 -8.48 -2.92
N GLU A 519 35.43 -7.43 -2.30
CA GLU A 519 35.74 -7.38 -0.88
C GLU A 519 35.74 -5.94 -0.38
N PHE A 520 35.02 -5.69 0.69
CA PHE A 520 35.07 -4.44 1.47
C PHE A 520 34.98 -4.74 2.96
N ILE A 521 35.96 -4.28 3.72
CA ILE A 521 36.02 -4.51 5.15
C ILE A 521 35.32 -3.36 5.89
N ILE A 522 34.27 -3.69 6.62
CA ILE A 522 33.60 -2.79 7.54
C ILE A 522 34.14 -3.06 8.95
N ASN A 523 34.74 -2.04 9.59
CA ASN A 523 35.43 -2.16 10.88
C ASN A 523 34.57 -1.74 12.09
N SER A 524 33.30 -1.46 11.88
CA SER A 524 32.39 -0.92 12.90
C SER A 524 31.07 -1.70 13.00
N TRP A 525 31.11 -3.01 12.74
CA TRP A 525 29.91 -3.83 12.93
C TRP A 525 29.37 -3.74 14.35
N PRO A 526 28.04 -3.71 14.52
CA PRO A 526 27.43 -3.50 15.84
C PRO A 526 27.61 -4.70 16.80
N ALA A 527 27.89 -5.89 16.27
CA ALA A 527 28.14 -7.10 17.06
C ALA A 527 29.00 -8.11 16.31
N SER A 528 29.84 -8.88 17.04
CA SER A 528 30.61 -10.00 16.53
C SER A 528 29.75 -11.25 16.29
N GLY A 529 30.28 -12.19 15.49
CA GLY A 529 29.64 -13.47 15.13
C GLY A 529 28.97 -13.45 13.77
N ALA A 530 28.11 -14.42 13.50
CA ALA A 530 27.46 -14.61 12.20
C ALA A 530 26.41 -13.53 11.91
N TRP A 531 26.41 -13.02 10.68
CA TRP A 531 25.37 -12.17 10.10
C TRP A 531 24.91 -12.77 8.80
N TYR A 532 23.65 -13.20 8.75
CA TYR A 532 23.03 -13.88 7.62
C TYR A 532 22.46 -12.89 6.63
N VAL A 533 22.74 -13.06 5.34
CA VAL A 533 22.13 -12.26 4.28
C VAL A 533 20.72 -12.78 4.00
N ASN A 534 19.75 -12.05 4.46
CA ASN A 534 18.33 -12.38 4.27
C ASN A 534 17.77 -11.84 2.96
N LEU A 535 18.46 -10.89 2.33
CA LEU A 535 18.17 -10.41 0.99
C LEU A 535 19.43 -9.92 0.30
N ASN A 536 19.62 -10.37 -0.93
CA ASN A 536 20.59 -9.82 -1.87
C ASN A 536 19.87 -9.52 -3.19
N SER A 537 19.80 -8.26 -3.56
CA SER A 537 19.10 -7.84 -4.78
C SER A 537 19.77 -8.27 -6.09
N ASP A 538 20.94 -8.92 -6.02
CA ASP A 538 21.61 -9.53 -7.17
C ASP A 538 21.26 -11.00 -7.38
N TRP A 539 20.39 -11.59 -6.56
CA TRP A 539 19.94 -12.96 -6.77
C TRP A 539 19.14 -13.10 -8.08
N THR A 540 19.39 -14.21 -8.79
CA THR A 540 18.73 -14.51 -10.07
C THR A 540 17.22 -14.67 -9.95
N LYS A 541 16.69 -14.91 -8.75
CA LYS A 541 15.23 -14.89 -8.50
C LYS A 541 14.58 -13.52 -8.74
N TYR A 542 15.35 -12.44 -8.77
CA TYR A 542 14.90 -11.07 -9.04
C TYR A 542 15.20 -10.59 -10.47
N GLY A 543 15.95 -11.38 -11.23
CA GLY A 543 16.25 -11.15 -12.63
C GLY A 543 17.16 -12.24 -13.17
N SER A 544 16.73 -12.97 -14.20
CA SER A 544 17.49 -14.13 -14.74
C SER A 544 18.88 -13.79 -15.27
N ASP A 545 19.16 -12.51 -15.51
CA ASP A 545 20.43 -11.94 -15.95
C ASP A 545 21.25 -11.31 -14.80
N PHE A 546 20.82 -11.47 -13.55
CA PHE A 546 21.57 -11.04 -12.36
C PHE A 546 22.64 -12.07 -11.99
N GLY A 547 23.68 -11.61 -11.28
CA GLY A 547 24.90 -12.39 -11.10
C GLY A 547 24.93 -13.34 -9.92
N ASN A 548 23.93 -13.33 -9.02
CA ASN A 548 24.01 -13.94 -7.68
C ASN A 548 25.26 -13.52 -6.90
N TYR A 549 25.82 -12.34 -7.23
CA TYR A 549 27.07 -11.89 -6.66
C TYR A 549 26.88 -11.24 -5.30
N GLY A 550 27.68 -11.65 -4.33
CA GLY A 550 27.70 -11.07 -3.00
C GLY A 550 27.84 -12.11 -1.90
N SER A 551 28.03 -11.63 -0.67
CA SER A 551 28.06 -12.49 0.52
C SER A 551 26.69 -13.13 0.76
N SER A 552 26.68 -14.36 1.27
CA SER A 552 25.50 -15.03 1.83
C SER A 552 25.56 -15.05 3.36
N LEU A 553 26.77 -15.05 3.91
CA LEU A 553 27.08 -15.02 5.33
C LEU A 553 28.29 -14.10 5.57
N VAL A 554 28.28 -13.32 6.65
CA VAL A 554 29.42 -12.51 7.10
C VAL A 554 29.77 -12.91 8.53
N ASN A 555 30.98 -13.43 8.72
CA ASN A 555 31.51 -13.74 10.06
C ASN A 555 32.30 -12.55 10.58
N VAL A 556 31.75 -11.83 11.56
CA VAL A 556 32.35 -10.65 12.17
C VAL A 556 33.24 -11.08 13.35
N THR A 557 34.50 -10.68 13.31
CA THR A 557 35.47 -10.89 14.39
C THR A 557 35.79 -9.55 15.08
N GLY A 558 35.50 -9.44 16.36
CA GLY A 558 35.48 -8.18 17.06
C GLY A 558 34.41 -7.26 16.49
N SER A 559 34.80 -6.21 15.79
CA SER A 559 33.89 -5.33 15.03
C SER A 559 34.19 -5.30 13.53
N SER A 560 35.02 -6.22 13.01
CA SER A 560 35.47 -6.24 11.63
C SER A 560 34.85 -7.41 10.87
N GLY A 561 34.29 -7.13 9.72
CA GLY A 561 33.70 -8.14 8.81
C GLY A 561 33.81 -7.70 7.34
N ALA A 562 34.18 -8.64 6.47
CA ALA A 562 34.30 -8.41 5.04
C ALA A 562 33.01 -8.75 4.32
N ILE A 563 32.57 -7.90 3.39
CA ILE A 563 31.43 -8.12 2.50
C ILE A 563 31.87 -8.13 1.04
N ALA A 564 31.15 -8.91 0.24
CA ALA A 564 31.11 -8.77 -1.22
C ALA A 564 29.70 -8.34 -1.63
N ILE A 565 29.55 -7.49 -2.65
CA ILE A 565 28.25 -6.98 -3.09
C ILE A 565 28.24 -6.75 -4.61
N GLY A 566 27.15 -7.12 -5.26
CA GLY A 566 26.94 -6.97 -6.70
C GLY A 566 26.76 -5.51 -7.16
N PRO A 567 26.72 -5.28 -8.49
CA PRO A 567 26.47 -3.97 -9.06
C PRO A 567 25.06 -3.48 -8.72
N TYR A 568 24.91 -2.19 -8.40
CA TYR A 568 23.61 -1.58 -8.09
C TYR A 568 22.77 -2.46 -7.17
N SER A 569 23.35 -2.93 -6.06
CA SER A 569 22.74 -3.93 -5.20
C SER A 569 22.59 -3.49 -3.76
N VAL A 570 21.71 -4.15 -3.05
CA VAL A 570 21.55 -4.07 -1.60
C VAL A 570 21.70 -5.46 -0.99
N LEU A 571 22.38 -5.51 0.17
CA LEU A 571 22.36 -6.64 1.09
C LEU A 571 21.61 -6.21 2.36
N VAL A 572 20.70 -7.06 2.82
CA VAL A 572 20.04 -6.91 4.14
C VAL A 572 20.42 -8.11 5.00
N LEU A 573 21.11 -7.83 6.10
CA LEU A 573 21.67 -8.85 6.98
C LEU A 573 21.13 -8.69 8.41
N SER A 574 20.91 -9.81 9.06
CA SER A 574 20.60 -9.83 10.50
C SER A 574 21.28 -10.99 11.22
N ARG A 575 21.10 -11.03 12.54
CA ARG A 575 21.63 -12.12 13.39
C ARG A 575 20.84 -13.43 13.28
N GLN A 576 19.73 -13.41 12.58
CA GLN A 576 18.86 -14.55 12.35
C GLN A 576 18.73 -14.79 10.85
N ALA A 577 18.84 -16.05 10.44
CA ALA A 577 18.68 -16.45 9.05
C ALA A 577 17.19 -16.63 8.70
N LEU A 578 16.79 -16.21 7.51
CA LEU A 578 15.47 -16.56 6.98
C LEU A 578 15.35 -18.07 6.81
N PRO A 579 14.32 -18.71 7.40
CA PRO A 579 14.18 -20.18 7.36
C PRO A 579 14.10 -20.77 5.96
N GLY A 580 13.55 -20.05 5.00
CA GLY A 580 13.38 -20.48 3.61
C GLY A 580 14.56 -20.18 2.69
N LEU A 581 15.70 -19.69 3.21
CA LEU A 581 16.93 -19.49 2.46
C LEU A 581 17.92 -20.61 2.76
N ASP A 582 18.87 -20.77 1.87
CA ASP A 582 20.08 -21.60 1.99
C ASP A 582 21.27 -20.63 2.04
N SER A 583 21.85 -20.45 3.22
CA SER A 583 22.87 -19.40 3.45
C SER A 583 24.28 -19.84 3.09
N ASP A 584 24.60 -21.14 3.07
CA ASP A 584 25.91 -21.68 2.71
C ASP A 584 25.94 -22.36 1.35
N GLY A 585 24.76 -22.50 0.70
CA GLY A 585 24.66 -22.94 -0.70
C GLY A 585 24.78 -24.44 -0.88
N ASP A 586 24.55 -25.24 0.16
CA ASP A 586 24.66 -26.69 0.10
C ASP A 586 23.36 -27.41 -0.35
N GLY A 587 22.25 -26.66 -0.45
CA GLY A 587 20.92 -27.13 -0.85
C GLY A 587 19.96 -27.38 0.31
N LEU A 588 20.43 -27.29 1.55
CA LEU A 588 19.58 -27.36 2.75
C LEU A 588 19.05 -25.98 3.11
N LEU A 589 17.82 -25.93 3.61
CA LEU A 589 17.21 -24.67 4.04
C LEU A 589 17.60 -24.35 5.49
N ASN A 590 17.94 -23.10 5.75
CA ASN A 590 18.35 -22.60 7.06
C ASN A 590 17.43 -23.04 8.21
N GLY A 591 16.11 -23.03 8.00
CA GLY A 591 15.14 -23.42 9.03
C GLY A 591 15.12 -24.92 9.32
N TRP A 592 15.37 -25.73 8.32
CA TRP A 592 15.49 -27.17 8.46
C TRP A 592 16.80 -27.53 9.20
N GLU A 593 17.92 -26.92 8.79
CA GLU A 593 19.19 -27.08 9.48
C GLU A 593 19.16 -26.59 10.93
N GLN A 594 18.55 -25.42 11.17
CA GLN A 594 18.38 -24.88 12.54
C GLN A 594 17.59 -25.87 13.41
N THR A 595 16.58 -26.52 12.83
CA THR A 595 15.72 -27.48 13.57
C THR A 595 16.48 -28.74 13.95
N TYR A 596 17.26 -29.29 13.03
CA TYR A 596 17.86 -30.62 13.21
C TYR A 596 19.33 -30.62 13.65
N PHE A 597 20.08 -29.55 13.33
CA PHE A 597 21.50 -29.41 13.61
C PHE A 597 21.85 -28.25 14.53
N GLY A 598 20.84 -27.39 14.89
CA GLY A 598 21.00 -26.31 15.86
C GLY A 598 21.68 -25.04 15.30
N SER A 599 21.98 -25.02 13.99
CA SER A 599 22.51 -23.85 13.29
C SER A 599 22.05 -23.88 11.82
N PRO A 600 21.75 -22.72 11.22
CA PRO A 600 21.21 -22.64 9.85
C PRO A 600 22.26 -22.91 8.74
N VAL A 601 23.44 -23.38 9.09
CA VAL A 601 24.57 -23.69 8.19
C VAL A 601 25.39 -24.85 8.72
N ALA A 602 24.79 -25.79 9.41
CA ALA A 602 25.52 -26.90 10.06
C ALA A 602 25.25 -28.27 9.45
N GLY A 603 24.26 -28.37 8.59
CA GLY A 603 23.95 -29.57 7.84
C GLY A 603 24.96 -29.83 6.74
N VAL A 604 25.03 -31.04 6.26
CA VAL A 604 25.76 -31.40 5.03
C VAL A 604 24.78 -32.19 4.15
N ALA A 605 24.36 -31.58 3.04
CA ALA A 605 23.28 -32.12 2.19
C ALA A 605 23.48 -33.57 1.74
N THR A 606 24.74 -33.97 1.49
CA THR A 606 25.09 -35.32 1.02
C THR A 606 25.31 -36.34 2.13
N ALA A 607 25.33 -35.89 3.41
CA ALA A 607 25.49 -36.78 4.54
C ALA A 607 24.18 -37.56 4.84
N ASP A 608 24.32 -38.81 5.21
CA ASP A 608 23.27 -39.63 5.82
C ASP A 608 23.55 -39.64 7.34
N SER A 609 22.85 -38.72 8.05
CA SER A 609 23.20 -38.36 9.43
C SER A 609 22.78 -39.41 10.46
N ASP A 610 21.76 -40.24 10.15
CA ASP A 610 21.27 -41.30 11.04
C ASP A 610 21.46 -42.72 10.51
N GLY A 611 22.02 -42.87 9.28
CA GLY A 611 22.39 -44.15 8.70
C GLY A 611 21.26 -44.94 8.10
N ASP A 612 20.15 -44.32 7.73
CA ASP A 612 18.94 -44.99 7.22
C ASP A 612 18.95 -45.21 5.70
N GLY A 613 19.93 -44.64 4.98
CA GLY A 613 20.11 -44.68 3.54
C GLY A 613 19.55 -43.50 2.77
N ALA A 614 18.89 -42.55 3.41
CA ALA A 614 18.54 -41.26 2.85
C ALA A 614 19.57 -40.20 3.27
N ASN A 615 20.01 -39.34 2.36
CA ASN A 615 20.83 -38.21 2.76
C ASN A 615 19.96 -37.03 3.21
N ASN A 616 20.56 -36.06 3.92
CA ASN A 616 19.88 -34.92 4.49
C ASN A 616 19.06 -34.13 3.45
N LEU A 617 19.53 -33.99 2.22
CA LEU A 617 18.79 -33.27 1.15
C LEU A 617 17.51 -34.06 0.74
N HIS A 618 17.59 -35.39 0.66
CA HIS A 618 16.43 -36.22 0.38
C HIS A 618 15.43 -36.21 1.54
N GLU A 619 15.91 -36.15 2.77
CA GLU A 619 15.06 -36.06 3.96
C GLU A 619 14.37 -34.72 4.09
N GLN A 620 15.07 -33.61 3.81
CA GLN A 620 14.43 -32.30 3.71
C GLN A 620 13.30 -32.31 2.65
N ALA A 621 13.55 -32.83 1.48
CA ALA A 621 12.54 -32.96 0.43
C ALA A 621 11.36 -33.85 0.83
N ALA A 622 11.65 -34.94 1.57
CA ALA A 622 10.63 -35.87 2.03
C ALA A 622 9.93 -35.43 3.33
N ASN A 623 10.35 -34.32 3.93
CA ASN A 623 9.92 -33.90 5.27
C ASN A 623 10.06 -35.02 6.30
N THR A 624 11.24 -35.64 6.31
CA THR A 624 11.66 -36.64 7.30
C THR A 624 12.77 -36.07 8.19
N ALA A 625 13.08 -36.76 9.29
CA ALA A 625 14.01 -36.22 10.29
C ALA A 625 15.39 -36.87 10.15
N PRO A 626 16.45 -36.10 9.81
CA PRO A 626 17.79 -36.63 9.52
C PRO A 626 18.56 -37.17 10.75
N ASN A 627 17.97 -37.08 11.91
CA ASN A 627 18.51 -37.60 13.15
C ASN A 627 17.70 -38.80 13.72
N SER A 628 16.88 -39.43 12.87
CA SER A 628 16.01 -40.53 13.28
C SER A 628 15.82 -41.54 12.14
N ALA A 629 16.58 -42.62 12.12
CA ALA A 629 16.52 -43.67 11.12
C ALA A 629 15.13 -44.36 10.96
N ALA A 630 14.19 -44.07 11.85
CA ALA A 630 12.79 -44.49 11.73
C ALA A 630 11.95 -43.52 10.87
N SER A 631 12.45 -42.30 10.62
CA SER A 631 11.77 -41.24 9.90
C SER A 631 12.18 -41.18 8.42
N ILE A 632 11.88 -42.21 7.68
CA ILE A 632 12.28 -42.39 6.28
C ILE A 632 11.08 -42.60 5.37
N LEU A 633 11.11 -42.04 4.15
CA LEU A 633 10.10 -42.33 3.12
C LEU A 633 10.42 -43.64 2.43
N LYS A 634 9.70 -44.72 2.80
CA LYS A 634 9.88 -46.05 2.23
C LYS A 634 8.61 -46.88 2.21
N PHE A 635 8.56 -47.90 1.34
CA PHE A 635 7.56 -48.93 1.45
C PHE A 635 7.82 -49.81 2.72
N THR A 636 6.76 -49.98 3.49
CA THR A 636 6.77 -50.84 4.67
C THR A 636 6.23 -52.23 4.37
N ASN A 637 5.36 -52.31 3.35
CA ASN A 637 4.82 -53.58 2.89
C ASN A 637 4.44 -53.54 1.41
N ILE A 638 4.74 -54.62 0.68
CA ILE A 638 4.29 -54.85 -0.70
C ILE A 638 3.75 -56.29 -0.73
N GLN A 639 2.44 -56.46 -0.83
CA GLN A 639 1.79 -57.76 -0.78
C GLN A 639 0.97 -58.00 -2.06
N HIS A 640 1.25 -59.11 -2.72
CA HIS A 640 0.52 -59.58 -3.89
C HIS A 640 -0.59 -60.55 -3.46
N THR A 641 -1.84 -60.29 -3.90
CA THR A 641 -2.99 -61.14 -3.59
C THR A 641 -3.90 -61.25 -4.83
N GLY A 642 -3.87 -62.40 -5.50
CA GLY A 642 -4.59 -62.59 -6.75
C GLY A 642 -4.10 -61.65 -7.85
N ALA A 643 -4.98 -60.83 -8.41
CA ALA A 643 -4.64 -59.81 -9.40
C ALA A 643 -4.35 -58.42 -8.78
N ASN A 644 -4.23 -58.33 -7.45
CA ASN A 644 -4.04 -57.06 -6.76
C ASN A 644 -2.68 -57.00 -6.07
N VAL A 645 -2.10 -55.80 -5.98
CA VAL A 645 -0.92 -55.52 -5.16
C VAL A 645 -1.29 -54.44 -4.14
N ALA A 646 -1.17 -54.80 -2.85
CA ALA A 646 -1.29 -53.83 -1.76
C ALA A 646 0.08 -53.23 -1.45
N LEU A 647 0.17 -51.93 -1.53
CA LEU A 647 1.34 -51.12 -1.21
C LEU A 647 1.08 -50.37 0.09
N GLN A 648 2.00 -50.44 1.04
CA GLN A 648 1.99 -49.62 2.25
C GLN A 648 3.34 -48.91 2.38
N TRP A 649 3.31 -47.63 2.75
CA TRP A 649 4.53 -46.85 2.92
C TRP A 649 4.41 -45.90 4.10
N THR A 650 5.55 -45.45 4.61
CA THR A 650 5.68 -44.49 5.71
C THR A 650 6.56 -43.31 5.28
N GLY A 651 6.49 -42.19 6.00
CA GLY A 651 7.25 -40.97 5.74
C GLY A 651 6.59 -40.06 4.72
N GLY A 652 7.22 -38.93 4.44
CA GLY A 652 6.71 -37.96 3.50
C GLY A 652 5.43 -37.27 3.94
N GLN A 653 5.30 -36.95 5.23
CA GLN A 653 4.12 -36.25 5.76
C GLN A 653 4.02 -34.83 5.18
N SER A 654 2.80 -34.46 4.77
CA SER A 654 2.50 -33.13 4.21
C SER A 654 3.25 -32.77 2.93
N VAL A 655 3.84 -33.73 2.21
CA VAL A 655 4.45 -33.53 0.89
C VAL A 655 3.73 -34.36 -0.18
N LYS A 656 3.75 -33.87 -1.41
CA LYS A 656 3.14 -34.54 -2.54
C LYS A 656 3.96 -35.77 -2.93
N GLN A 657 3.32 -36.94 -3.01
CA GLN A 657 3.97 -38.23 -3.27
C GLN A 657 3.46 -38.81 -4.58
N LEU A 658 4.36 -39.34 -5.39
CA LEU A 658 4.05 -40.16 -6.57
C LEU A 658 4.37 -41.62 -6.32
N ILE A 659 3.40 -42.50 -6.49
CA ILE A 659 3.60 -43.93 -6.53
C ILE A 659 3.75 -44.31 -7.98
N GLN A 660 4.87 -44.94 -8.32
CA GLN A 660 5.21 -45.31 -9.68
C GLN A 660 5.56 -46.81 -9.76
N TYR A 661 5.36 -47.36 -10.97
CA TYR A 661 5.85 -48.70 -11.27
C TYR A 661 6.70 -48.72 -12.53
N ALA A 662 7.54 -49.75 -12.65
CA ALA A 662 8.28 -50.06 -13.86
C ALA A 662 8.40 -51.60 -14.01
N THR A 663 8.64 -52.06 -15.23
CA THR A 663 8.89 -53.50 -15.51
C THR A 663 10.36 -53.87 -15.42
N THR A 664 11.23 -52.84 -15.36
CA THR A 664 12.67 -53.00 -15.10
C THR A 664 13.11 -51.98 -14.06
N LEU A 665 14.20 -52.28 -13.32
CA LEU A 665 14.73 -51.35 -12.31
C LEU A 665 15.23 -50.01 -12.92
N SER A 666 15.64 -50.01 -14.16
CA SER A 666 16.08 -48.78 -14.86
C SER A 666 14.92 -47.96 -15.42
N GLY A 667 13.69 -48.43 -15.31
CA GLY A 667 12.48 -47.74 -15.85
C GLY A 667 12.18 -48.15 -17.32
N PRO A 668 11.33 -47.40 -18.04
CA PRO A 668 10.71 -46.15 -17.60
C PRO A 668 9.71 -46.31 -16.46
N TRP A 669 9.64 -45.31 -15.57
CA TRP A 669 8.73 -45.29 -14.43
C TRP A 669 7.41 -44.60 -14.81
N THR A 670 6.28 -45.27 -14.55
CA THR A 670 4.93 -44.77 -14.82
C THR A 670 4.22 -44.46 -13.51
N ALA A 671 3.73 -43.26 -13.36
CA ALA A 671 2.93 -42.87 -12.20
C ALA A 671 1.57 -43.59 -12.22
N ILE A 672 1.18 -44.18 -11.11
CA ILE A 672 -0.10 -44.88 -10.92
C ILE A 672 -0.98 -44.24 -9.86
N PHE A 673 -0.39 -43.43 -8.99
CA PHE A 673 -1.13 -42.74 -7.97
C PHE A 673 -0.38 -41.45 -7.54
N THR A 674 -1.14 -40.39 -7.32
CA THR A 674 -0.63 -39.14 -6.73
C THR A 674 -1.33 -38.91 -5.39
N ASN A 675 -0.54 -38.91 -4.32
CA ASN A 675 -0.99 -38.59 -2.99
C ASN A 675 -0.72 -37.11 -2.72
N ASN A 676 -1.77 -36.30 -2.71
CA ASN A 676 -1.65 -34.86 -2.53
C ASN A 676 -1.69 -34.48 -1.04
N PRO A 677 -0.99 -33.43 -0.61
CA PRO A 677 -1.10 -32.90 0.76
C PRO A 677 -2.54 -32.50 1.12
N PRO A 678 -2.92 -32.61 2.39
CA PRO A 678 -2.12 -33.11 3.51
C PRO A 678 -1.98 -34.64 3.50
N THR A 679 -0.75 -35.16 3.40
CA THR A 679 -0.46 -36.60 3.43
C THR A 679 -0.18 -37.06 4.83
N ALA A 680 -0.68 -38.26 5.17
CA ALA A 680 -0.42 -38.90 6.46
C ALA A 680 1.01 -39.48 6.52
N ILE A 681 1.50 -39.76 7.74
CA ILE A 681 2.80 -40.38 7.92
C ILE A 681 2.80 -41.87 7.44
N THR A 682 1.66 -42.53 7.49
CA THR A 682 1.47 -43.91 6.97
C THR A 682 0.35 -43.89 5.93
N ASN A 683 0.61 -44.50 4.79
CA ASN A 683 -0.29 -44.51 3.64
C ASN A 683 -0.43 -45.92 3.04
N SER A 684 -1.51 -46.15 2.29
CA SER A 684 -1.73 -47.40 1.59
C SER A 684 -2.43 -47.20 0.25
N LEU A 685 -2.16 -48.10 -0.71
CA LEU A 685 -2.77 -48.14 -2.03
C LEU A 685 -2.98 -49.57 -2.47
N ILE A 686 -4.15 -49.90 -3.04
CA ILE A 686 -4.38 -51.18 -3.71
C ILE A 686 -4.34 -50.93 -5.21
N VAL A 687 -3.36 -51.51 -5.88
CA VAL A 687 -3.25 -51.50 -7.34
C VAL A 687 -3.95 -52.75 -7.87
N SER A 688 -5.04 -52.59 -8.58
CA SER A 688 -5.86 -53.67 -9.14
C SER A 688 -5.44 -54.07 -10.55
N ASN A 689 -5.80 -55.26 -10.99
CA ASN A 689 -5.59 -55.80 -12.34
C ASN A 689 -4.11 -55.80 -12.78
N VAL A 690 -3.23 -56.19 -11.86
CA VAL A 690 -1.80 -56.35 -12.14
C VAL A 690 -1.60 -57.62 -12.96
N VAL A 691 -1.33 -57.49 -14.26
CA VAL A 691 -0.97 -58.59 -15.14
C VAL A 691 0.40 -59.19 -14.76
N SER A 692 0.61 -60.49 -15.05
CA SER A 692 1.76 -61.26 -14.66
C SER A 692 3.06 -60.88 -15.39
N SER A 693 3.66 -59.80 -15.04
CA SER A 693 5.04 -59.43 -15.39
C SER A 693 5.75 -58.85 -14.18
N PRO A 694 7.05 -58.99 -14.03
CA PRO A 694 7.75 -58.42 -12.91
C PRO A 694 7.48 -56.93 -12.86
N ARG A 695 7.09 -56.43 -11.71
CA ARG A 695 6.88 -55.00 -11.45
C ARG A 695 7.70 -54.56 -10.25
N TYR A 696 8.34 -53.43 -10.44
CA TYR A 696 9.05 -52.68 -9.40
C TYR A 696 8.21 -51.46 -9.05
N TYR A 697 8.17 -51.12 -7.79
CA TYR A 697 7.43 -49.97 -7.29
C TYR A 697 8.39 -49.04 -6.58
N ARG A 698 8.14 -47.73 -6.75
CA ARG A 698 8.83 -46.70 -5.95
C ARG A 698 7.84 -45.62 -5.49
N VAL A 699 8.14 -45.02 -4.34
CA VAL A 699 7.54 -43.80 -3.88
C VAL A 699 8.54 -42.67 -4.09
N GLN A 700 8.10 -41.57 -4.64
CA GLN A 700 8.94 -40.42 -4.92
C GLN A 700 8.21 -39.16 -4.50
N ILE A 701 8.94 -38.16 -3.98
CA ILE A 701 8.42 -36.82 -3.77
C ILE A 701 8.27 -36.13 -5.13
N ALA A 702 7.12 -35.48 -5.30
CA ALA A 702 6.84 -34.65 -6.49
C ALA A 702 6.91 -33.17 -6.13
N PRO A 703 7.44 -32.32 -7.03
CA PRO A 703 7.43 -30.87 -6.84
C PRO A 703 6.02 -30.28 -6.81
#